data_dd079445151a6f346e8adb56f0871a8d
#
_entry.id   dd079445151a6f346e8adb56f0871a8d
#
_cell.length_a   1.000
_cell.length_b   1.000
_cell.length_c   1.000
_cell.angle_alpha   90.00
_cell.angle_beta   90.00
_cell.angle_gamma   90.00
#
_symmetry.space_group_name_H-M   'P 1'
#
loop_
_entity.id
_entity.type
_entity.pdbx_description
1 polymer ?
#
loop_
_entity_poly.entity_id
_entity_poly.type
_entity_poly.pdbx_seq_one_letter_code
_entity_poly.pdbx_strand_id
1 'polypeptide(L)'
;TCGCQMKEVINEYNVVPLPVTMSEQQGRFYLNSDVPIVVNASQEVKHIASGLSTTLLDIAGLKLKPTDELHENVPSIVFDSIPGMEKEAYKLSVTPQLIKITASAPNGFYYGLQTLYQLLPVDVYCKERARNAEWSVPCVEIEDAPTFRYRGAMLDVCRHFASIDYIKKFIDVLAAHKMNTFHWHLTDDQGWRIEIKKYPKLTEIGSQRSETMVDYFYTHYPFKYDGKPHGGFYTQDEIKEVVAYAQSKYITVIPEIELPGHALAAIASYPELSCTPDSTYEVCKLWGVFDQVFCPTDTFFQFMEGVMDEVVELFPSSYIHIGGDECPKYAWEHCSHCQKLIRELGLENDITPNPVDGRKHTKEEKLQSYIVSRVEKYLNSKGRNIIGWDEILEGGLAPNATVMSWRGVEGGMTAAKAGHDAIMTPNPYAYLDHYQEEPEIAPVTIGGYNTLKKTYSYNPVPADADSLVKQHIIGVQANCWAEYMPTEDNRDYQIFPRLIAISETGWTPMKKKNFTSFCNRMVEDFQRLEAMGVKPCLNFFDVNINTRATQEGVLNVELETFYPGAQIYYTTHGEQPSIHANLYNHPFPLDGTYDLKAAAFVNGKQIGKVTHKQLYKNLISGKKYEIMPEPKGMKGDILGENDILGADTVTLGLTNGKRGNNASSTPWVGISPDNNDKVTFIVDFEKATIRKIRFGTLYNAAGGILPVS
;
A
#
# COMPACT_ATOMS: atom_id res chain seq x y z
N THR A 1 -1.83 -10.58 -29.17
CA THR A 1 -1.11 -11.82 -28.82
C THR A 1 -0.40 -11.60 -27.51
N CYS A 2 -0.98 -12.07 -26.39
CA CYS A 2 -0.24 -12.22 -25.13
C CYS A 2 0.92 -13.18 -25.38
N GLY A 3 2.09 -12.63 -25.58
CA GLY A 3 3.31 -13.39 -25.87
C GLY A 3 4.16 -13.55 -24.64
N CYS A 4 3.67 -14.21 -23.60
CA CYS A 4 4.53 -14.60 -22.50
C CYS A 4 5.31 -15.87 -22.87
N GLN A 5 6.57 -15.70 -23.30
CA GLN A 5 7.50 -16.81 -23.54
C GLN A 5 8.26 -17.18 -22.26
N MET A 6 7.60 -17.47 -21.17
CA MET A 6 8.23 -18.14 -20.03
C MET A 6 7.33 -19.28 -19.56
N LYS A 7 7.43 -20.43 -20.26
CA LYS A 7 6.83 -21.68 -19.83
C LYS A 7 7.89 -22.55 -19.16
N GLU A 8 8.06 -22.39 -17.87
CA GLU A 8 8.37 -23.50 -16.96
C GLU A 8 7.52 -23.28 -15.73
N VAL A 9 6.47 -24.09 -15.58
CA VAL A 9 5.62 -24.10 -14.40
C VAL A 9 6.44 -24.72 -13.27
N ILE A 10 6.94 -23.91 -12.35
CA ILE A 10 7.72 -24.39 -11.19
C ILE A 10 6.79 -25.08 -10.18
N ASN A 11 5.51 -24.73 -10.14
CA ASN A 11 4.45 -25.35 -9.34
C ASN A 11 3.09 -25.02 -9.98
N GLU A 12 2.12 -25.93 -9.91
CA GLU A 12 0.75 -25.72 -10.43
C GLU A 12 -0.21 -25.14 -9.39
N TYR A 13 0.23 -24.99 -8.13
CA TYR A 13 -0.59 -24.57 -6.98
C TYR A 13 -0.21 -23.18 -6.48
N ASN A 14 -0.04 -22.24 -7.42
CA ASN A 14 0.42 -20.88 -7.14
C ASN A 14 -0.74 -19.96 -6.72
N VAL A 15 -1.38 -20.23 -5.58
CA VAL A 15 -2.48 -19.42 -5.05
C VAL A 15 -1.94 -18.28 -4.17
N VAL A 16 -2.36 -17.06 -4.47
CA VAL A 16 -2.02 -15.84 -3.71
C VAL A 16 -3.32 -15.05 -3.43
N PRO A 17 -3.64 -14.74 -2.17
CA PRO A 17 -2.98 -15.10 -0.91
C PRO A 17 -2.96 -16.62 -0.64
N LEU A 18 -1.95 -17.04 0.14
CA LEU A 18 -1.81 -18.46 0.51
C LEU A 18 -3.00 -18.91 1.38
N PRO A 19 -3.71 -20.01 1.00
CA PRO A 19 -4.81 -20.54 1.79
C PRO A 19 -4.40 -21.05 3.18
N VAL A 20 -5.37 -21.12 4.10
CA VAL A 20 -5.17 -21.67 5.45
C VAL A 20 -4.70 -23.11 5.37
N THR A 21 -5.33 -23.95 4.54
CA THR A 21 -4.86 -25.28 4.23
C THR A 21 -4.98 -25.54 2.72
N MET A 22 -3.98 -26.18 2.17
CA MET A 22 -3.98 -26.65 0.77
C MET A 22 -3.22 -27.97 0.70
N SER A 23 -3.88 -28.99 0.18
CA SER A 23 -3.32 -30.33 0.00
C SER A 23 -3.42 -30.73 -1.46
N GLU A 24 -2.27 -30.83 -2.10
CA GLU A 24 -2.14 -31.25 -3.49
C GLU A 24 -2.60 -32.70 -3.65
N GLN A 25 -3.32 -32.98 -4.73
CA GLN A 25 -3.84 -34.32 -5.06
C GLN A 25 -3.41 -34.72 -6.47
N GLN A 26 -3.39 -36.01 -6.73
CA GLN A 26 -3.03 -36.50 -8.06
C GLN A 26 -4.17 -36.37 -9.08
N GLY A 27 -3.86 -35.95 -10.29
CA GLY A 27 -4.80 -35.82 -11.39
C GLY A 27 -5.23 -34.41 -11.70
N ARG A 28 -6.12 -34.28 -12.65
CA ARG A 28 -6.67 -33.00 -13.13
C ARG A 28 -8.14 -33.13 -13.47
N PHE A 29 -8.90 -32.04 -13.26
CA PHE A 29 -10.24 -31.89 -13.81
C PHE A 29 -10.14 -31.16 -15.15
N TYR A 30 -10.70 -31.74 -16.20
CA TYR A 30 -10.70 -31.14 -17.55
C TYR A 30 -12.05 -30.50 -17.86
N LEU A 31 -11.99 -29.22 -18.26
CA LEU A 31 -13.15 -28.43 -18.62
C LEU A 31 -13.48 -28.58 -20.10
N ASN A 32 -14.75 -28.78 -20.39
CA ASN A 32 -15.32 -28.76 -21.74
C ASN A 32 -16.77 -28.25 -21.70
N SER A 33 -17.39 -28.03 -22.85
CA SER A 33 -18.76 -27.49 -22.92
C SER A 33 -19.86 -28.43 -22.41
N ASP A 34 -19.55 -29.67 -22.10
CA ASP A 34 -20.51 -30.65 -21.57
C ASP A 34 -20.54 -30.71 -20.05
N VAL A 35 -19.59 -30.04 -19.40
CA VAL A 35 -19.51 -29.96 -17.91
C VAL A 35 -20.73 -29.19 -17.36
N PRO A 36 -21.58 -29.84 -16.56
CA PRO A 36 -22.69 -29.16 -15.91
C PRO A 36 -22.22 -28.35 -14.69
N ILE A 37 -22.98 -27.26 -14.42
CA ILE A 37 -22.87 -26.49 -13.19
C ILE A 37 -24.14 -26.70 -12.38
N VAL A 38 -23.99 -27.19 -11.15
CA VAL A 38 -25.07 -27.39 -10.18
C VAL A 38 -24.90 -26.39 -9.05
N VAL A 39 -25.98 -25.70 -8.67
CA VAL A 39 -25.98 -24.72 -7.60
C VAL A 39 -27.03 -25.07 -6.55
N ASN A 40 -26.61 -25.66 -5.43
CA ASN A 40 -27.41 -25.99 -4.28
C ASN A 40 -27.31 -24.88 -3.22
N ALA A 41 -27.64 -23.63 -3.61
CA ALA A 41 -27.48 -22.45 -2.79
C ALA A 41 -28.45 -21.34 -3.22
N SER A 42 -28.28 -20.14 -2.65
CA SER A 42 -29.12 -18.97 -2.90
C SER A 42 -29.06 -18.47 -4.36
N GLN A 43 -30.02 -17.63 -4.72
CA GLN A 43 -30.04 -16.95 -6.03
C GLN A 43 -28.78 -16.10 -6.28
N GLU A 44 -28.22 -15.52 -5.23
CA GLU A 44 -26.98 -14.77 -5.30
C GLU A 44 -25.78 -15.67 -5.69
N VAL A 45 -25.74 -16.89 -5.14
CA VAL A 45 -24.71 -17.86 -5.53
C VAL A 45 -24.89 -18.36 -6.96
N LYS A 46 -26.16 -18.47 -7.45
CA LYS A 46 -26.40 -18.73 -8.89
C LYS A 46 -25.83 -17.61 -9.78
N HIS A 47 -25.85 -16.37 -9.30
CA HIS A 47 -25.19 -15.25 -9.98
C HIS A 47 -23.68 -15.39 -10.04
N ILE A 48 -23.04 -15.81 -8.93
CA ILE A 48 -21.60 -16.10 -8.88
C ILE A 48 -21.23 -17.21 -9.87
N ALA A 49 -21.97 -18.29 -9.89
CA ALA A 49 -21.78 -19.41 -10.81
C ALA A 49 -21.98 -19.01 -12.29
N SER A 50 -22.94 -18.11 -12.55
CA SER A 50 -23.13 -17.52 -13.88
C SER A 50 -21.94 -16.69 -14.32
N GLY A 51 -21.25 -16.02 -13.40
CA GLY A 51 -20.00 -15.31 -13.67
C GLY A 51 -18.91 -16.25 -14.19
N LEU A 52 -18.74 -17.43 -13.57
CA LEU A 52 -17.80 -18.45 -14.08
C LEU A 52 -18.19 -18.92 -15.49
N SER A 53 -19.48 -19.19 -15.74
CA SER A 53 -19.96 -19.61 -17.06
C SER A 53 -19.69 -18.57 -18.13
N THR A 54 -19.94 -17.28 -17.82
CA THR A 54 -19.68 -16.15 -18.72
C THR A 54 -18.19 -16.03 -19.01
N THR A 55 -17.35 -16.04 -17.99
CA THR A 55 -15.88 -15.94 -18.14
C THR A 55 -15.35 -17.07 -19.03
N LEU A 56 -15.75 -18.33 -18.80
CA LEU A 56 -15.30 -19.47 -19.59
C LEU A 56 -15.87 -19.45 -21.01
N LEU A 57 -17.07 -18.92 -21.23
CA LEU A 57 -17.62 -18.72 -22.56
C LEU A 57 -16.80 -17.69 -23.36
N ASP A 58 -16.53 -16.54 -22.76
CA ASP A 58 -15.86 -15.41 -23.40
C ASP A 58 -14.38 -15.75 -23.70
N ILE A 59 -13.68 -16.27 -22.72
CA ILE A 59 -12.22 -16.48 -22.80
C ILE A 59 -11.84 -17.85 -23.39
N ALA A 60 -12.56 -18.90 -23.00
CA ALA A 60 -12.29 -20.27 -23.41
C ALA A 60 -13.18 -20.77 -24.56
N GLY A 61 -14.33 -20.11 -24.78
CA GLY A 61 -15.38 -20.59 -25.68
C GLY A 61 -16.13 -21.80 -25.15
N LEU A 62 -16.04 -22.07 -23.86
CA LEU A 62 -16.70 -23.18 -23.21
C LEU A 62 -18.08 -22.76 -22.69
N LYS A 63 -19.13 -23.32 -23.25
CA LYS A 63 -20.50 -23.08 -22.84
C LYS A 63 -20.91 -24.11 -21.81
N LEU A 64 -20.66 -23.84 -20.53
CA LEU A 64 -21.10 -24.70 -19.44
C LEU A 64 -22.62 -24.76 -19.32
N LYS A 65 -23.14 -25.88 -18.81
CA LYS A 65 -24.60 -26.17 -18.78
C LYS A 65 -25.13 -26.07 -17.35
N PRO A 66 -25.84 -24.99 -16.97
CA PRO A 66 -26.56 -24.99 -15.70
C PRO A 66 -27.58 -26.13 -15.62
N THR A 67 -27.60 -26.83 -14.50
CA THR A 67 -28.57 -27.90 -14.23
C THR A 67 -28.93 -27.92 -12.74
N ASP A 68 -30.11 -28.42 -12.41
CA ASP A 68 -30.55 -28.57 -11.01
C ASP A 68 -30.21 -29.96 -10.45
N GLU A 69 -29.74 -30.90 -11.27
CA GLU A 69 -29.47 -32.28 -10.86
C GLU A 69 -28.01 -32.66 -11.11
N LEU A 70 -27.40 -33.28 -10.11
CA LEU A 70 -26.09 -33.91 -10.20
C LEU A 70 -26.27 -35.34 -10.73
N HIS A 71 -25.62 -35.69 -11.82
CA HIS A 71 -25.62 -37.03 -12.36
C HIS A 71 -24.39 -37.80 -11.94
N GLU A 72 -24.56 -39.03 -11.47
CA GLU A 72 -23.45 -39.92 -11.12
C GLU A 72 -22.52 -40.16 -12.34
N ASN A 73 -21.22 -40.12 -12.10
CA ASN A 73 -20.17 -40.34 -13.12
C ASN A 73 -20.08 -39.28 -14.24
N VAL A 74 -20.74 -38.13 -14.10
CA VAL A 74 -20.57 -36.99 -15.01
C VAL A 74 -19.68 -35.94 -14.34
N PRO A 75 -18.52 -35.61 -14.93
CA PRO A 75 -17.66 -34.55 -14.39
C PRO A 75 -18.47 -33.25 -14.24
N SER A 76 -18.47 -32.66 -13.04
CA SER A 76 -19.38 -31.55 -12.71
C SER A 76 -18.71 -30.49 -11.87
N ILE A 77 -19.26 -29.25 -11.93
CA ILE A 77 -18.92 -28.15 -11.02
C ILE A 77 -20.13 -27.93 -10.08
N VAL A 78 -19.88 -27.93 -8.79
CA VAL A 78 -20.94 -27.85 -7.77
C VAL A 78 -20.66 -26.71 -6.80
N PHE A 79 -21.65 -25.86 -6.62
CA PHE A 79 -21.71 -24.85 -5.55
C PHE A 79 -22.71 -25.34 -4.51
N ASP A 80 -22.24 -25.68 -3.31
CA ASP A 80 -23.03 -26.37 -2.29
C ASP A 80 -23.01 -25.63 -0.96
N SER A 81 -24.18 -25.20 -0.48
CA SER A 81 -24.28 -24.42 0.75
C SER A 81 -24.36 -25.34 1.97
N ILE A 82 -23.50 -25.02 2.96
CA ILE A 82 -23.56 -25.69 4.28
C ILE A 82 -23.60 -24.62 5.38
N PRO A 83 -24.33 -24.86 6.48
CA PRO A 83 -24.35 -23.92 7.60
C PRO A 83 -23.08 -24.02 8.45
N GLY A 84 -22.81 -22.95 9.23
CA GLY A 84 -21.81 -22.98 10.31
C GLY A 84 -20.41 -22.59 9.95
N MET A 85 -20.12 -22.20 8.70
CA MET A 85 -18.86 -21.59 8.33
C MET A 85 -18.91 -20.05 8.54
N GLU A 86 -17.76 -19.44 8.76
CA GLU A 86 -17.65 -17.99 8.76
C GLU A 86 -18.05 -17.41 7.39
N LYS A 87 -18.52 -16.16 7.38
CA LYS A 87 -19.09 -15.51 6.20
C LYS A 87 -18.20 -15.55 4.96
N GLU A 88 -16.90 -15.39 5.15
CA GLU A 88 -15.91 -15.34 4.07
C GLU A 88 -15.13 -16.65 3.89
N ALA A 89 -15.41 -17.67 4.70
CA ALA A 89 -14.77 -18.98 4.62
C ALA A 89 -15.34 -19.85 3.50
N TYR A 90 -14.49 -20.69 2.91
CA TYR A 90 -14.88 -21.66 1.89
C TYR A 90 -14.05 -22.93 1.96
N LYS A 91 -14.57 -23.98 1.31
CA LYS A 91 -13.82 -25.17 0.93
C LYS A 91 -13.85 -25.32 -0.57
N LEU A 92 -12.73 -25.72 -1.15
CA LEU A 92 -12.63 -26.07 -2.56
C LEU A 92 -12.01 -27.46 -2.68
N SER A 93 -12.78 -28.41 -3.23
CA SER A 93 -12.35 -29.76 -3.55
C SER A 93 -12.31 -29.93 -5.07
N VAL A 94 -11.19 -30.36 -5.60
CA VAL A 94 -11.02 -30.69 -7.02
C VAL A 94 -10.53 -32.10 -7.15
N THR A 95 -11.34 -32.93 -7.81
CA THR A 95 -11.01 -34.30 -8.22
C THR A 95 -11.15 -34.43 -9.74
N PRO A 96 -10.74 -35.54 -10.39
CA PRO A 96 -10.94 -35.69 -11.83
C PRO A 96 -12.42 -35.67 -12.27
N GLN A 97 -13.38 -35.84 -11.33
CA GLN A 97 -14.80 -35.92 -11.61
C GLN A 97 -15.59 -34.73 -11.02
N LEU A 98 -15.01 -33.95 -10.10
CA LEU A 98 -15.76 -32.96 -9.38
C LEU A 98 -14.91 -31.75 -9.03
N ILE A 99 -15.41 -30.56 -9.36
CA ILE A 99 -15.02 -29.29 -8.71
C ILE A 99 -16.15 -28.91 -7.76
N LYS A 100 -15.88 -28.84 -6.47
CA LYS A 100 -16.89 -28.47 -5.46
C LYS A 100 -16.43 -27.28 -4.65
N ILE A 101 -17.22 -26.19 -4.67
CA ILE A 101 -17.07 -25.03 -3.78
C ILE A 101 -18.15 -25.10 -2.74
N THR A 102 -17.77 -25.09 -1.46
CA THR A 102 -18.66 -25.18 -0.32
C THR A 102 -18.46 -23.96 0.58
N ALA A 103 -19.56 -23.28 0.94
CA ALA A 103 -19.53 -22.14 1.84
C ALA A 103 -20.89 -21.95 2.53
N SER A 104 -20.97 -21.08 3.54
CA SER A 104 -22.23 -20.74 4.22
C SER A 104 -22.84 -19.43 3.71
N ALA A 105 -22.07 -18.59 3.03
CA ALA A 105 -22.51 -17.29 2.54
C ALA A 105 -21.92 -16.98 1.14
N PRO A 106 -22.56 -16.08 0.37
CA PRO A 106 -22.09 -15.71 -0.98
C PRO A 106 -20.64 -15.24 -1.04
N ASN A 107 -20.15 -14.52 -0.03
CA ASN A 107 -18.75 -14.09 0.07
C ASN A 107 -17.77 -15.26 -0.01
N GLY A 108 -18.02 -16.34 0.76
CA GLY A 108 -17.18 -17.54 0.74
C GLY A 108 -17.16 -18.21 -0.64
N PHE A 109 -18.32 -18.35 -1.29
CA PHE A 109 -18.40 -18.86 -2.66
C PHE A 109 -17.60 -18.01 -3.65
N TYR A 110 -17.69 -16.68 -3.52
CA TYR A 110 -16.93 -15.77 -4.37
C TYR A 110 -15.41 -15.95 -4.20
N TYR A 111 -14.91 -16.06 -2.97
CA TYR A 111 -13.48 -16.27 -2.73
C TYR A 111 -13.02 -17.67 -3.13
N GLY A 112 -13.85 -18.69 -2.96
CA GLY A 112 -13.60 -20.02 -3.51
C GLY A 112 -13.47 -19.99 -5.05
N LEU A 113 -14.31 -19.21 -5.72
CA LEU A 113 -14.24 -19.00 -7.16
C LEU A 113 -12.95 -18.23 -7.56
N GLN A 114 -12.51 -17.22 -6.80
CA GLN A 114 -11.25 -16.54 -7.07
C GLN A 114 -10.06 -17.51 -6.96
N THR A 115 -10.07 -18.43 -6.00
CA THR A 115 -9.06 -19.49 -5.90
C THR A 115 -9.13 -20.44 -7.09
N LEU A 116 -10.31 -20.83 -7.53
CA LEU A 116 -10.48 -21.66 -8.72
C LEU A 116 -9.90 -20.97 -9.98
N TYR A 117 -10.14 -19.66 -10.15
CA TYR A 117 -9.55 -18.90 -11.25
C TYR A 117 -8.02 -18.91 -11.23
N GLN A 118 -7.40 -18.85 -10.05
CA GLN A 118 -5.95 -18.90 -9.91
C GLN A 118 -5.36 -20.30 -10.17
N LEU A 119 -6.17 -21.37 -10.09
CA LEU A 119 -5.78 -22.75 -10.43
C LEU A 119 -6.04 -23.09 -11.90
N LEU A 120 -6.80 -22.25 -12.62
CA LEU A 120 -6.97 -22.32 -14.07
C LEU A 120 -5.75 -21.73 -14.80
N PRO A 121 -5.58 -22.00 -16.10
CA PRO A 121 -4.58 -21.29 -16.90
C PRO A 121 -4.70 -19.77 -16.76
N VAL A 122 -3.55 -19.08 -16.72
CA VAL A 122 -3.47 -17.62 -16.58
C VAL A 122 -4.33 -16.89 -17.62
N ASP A 123 -4.54 -17.49 -18.77
CA ASP A 123 -5.42 -17.00 -19.84
C ASP A 123 -6.83 -16.63 -19.37
N VAL A 124 -7.31 -17.18 -18.24
CA VAL A 124 -8.62 -16.83 -17.66
C VAL A 124 -8.74 -15.34 -17.29
N TYR A 125 -7.62 -14.66 -17.08
CA TYR A 125 -7.55 -13.24 -16.78
C TYR A 125 -7.38 -12.34 -18.01
N CYS A 126 -7.20 -12.93 -19.21
CA CYS A 126 -7.09 -12.16 -20.45
C CYS A 126 -8.40 -11.48 -20.83
N LYS A 127 -8.29 -10.38 -21.58
CA LYS A 127 -9.47 -9.69 -22.17
C LYS A 127 -9.93 -10.32 -23.49
N GLU A 128 -9.04 -11.04 -24.15
CA GLU A 128 -9.30 -11.67 -25.44
C GLU A 128 -9.32 -13.20 -25.31
N ARG A 129 -10.07 -13.82 -26.20
CA ARG A 129 -10.23 -15.29 -26.22
C ARG A 129 -8.90 -16.00 -26.44
N ALA A 130 -8.56 -16.89 -25.49
CA ALA A 130 -7.39 -17.76 -25.57
C ALA A 130 -7.64 -18.89 -26.60
N ARG A 131 -6.69 -19.09 -27.52
CA ARG A 131 -6.86 -20.09 -28.61
C ARG A 131 -6.20 -21.43 -28.33
N ASN A 132 -5.20 -21.47 -27.44
CA ASN A 132 -4.34 -22.64 -27.25
C ASN A 132 -4.17 -23.07 -25.79
N ALA A 133 -5.00 -22.61 -24.87
CA ALA A 133 -4.94 -23.02 -23.48
C ALA A 133 -5.62 -24.38 -23.27
N GLU A 134 -4.99 -25.26 -22.52
CA GLU A 134 -5.62 -26.48 -22.01
C GLU A 134 -6.39 -26.14 -20.74
N TRP A 135 -7.71 -26.11 -20.85
CA TRP A 135 -8.58 -25.74 -19.75
C TRP A 135 -8.74 -26.89 -18.76
N SER A 136 -7.88 -26.91 -17.76
CA SER A 136 -7.89 -27.93 -16.71
C SER A 136 -7.47 -27.33 -15.37
N VAL A 137 -7.87 -27.98 -14.28
CA VAL A 137 -7.56 -27.59 -12.90
C VAL A 137 -6.85 -28.76 -12.22
N PRO A 138 -5.70 -28.55 -11.55
CA PRO A 138 -5.06 -29.61 -10.78
C PRO A 138 -5.93 -30.02 -9.59
N CYS A 139 -5.91 -31.31 -9.25
CA CYS A 139 -6.67 -31.84 -8.13
C CYS A 139 -6.10 -31.33 -6.80
N VAL A 140 -6.97 -30.84 -5.90
CA VAL A 140 -6.56 -30.19 -4.67
C VAL A 140 -7.70 -30.19 -3.64
N GLU A 141 -7.35 -30.22 -2.35
CA GLU A 141 -8.26 -29.91 -1.25
C GLU A 141 -7.82 -28.64 -0.54
N ILE A 142 -8.71 -27.66 -0.43
CA ILE A 142 -8.47 -26.37 0.20
C ILE A 142 -9.56 -26.10 1.23
N GLU A 143 -9.16 -25.72 2.44
CA GLU A 143 -10.01 -25.06 3.42
C GLU A 143 -9.42 -23.70 3.74
N ASP A 144 -10.22 -22.64 3.65
CA ASP A 144 -9.68 -21.29 3.67
C ASP A 144 -10.65 -20.28 4.31
N ALA A 145 -10.06 -19.29 4.95
CA ALA A 145 -10.76 -18.15 5.55
C ALA A 145 -9.76 -17.00 5.76
N PRO A 146 -10.20 -15.73 5.74
CA PRO A 146 -9.31 -14.61 6.00
C PRO A 146 -8.91 -14.51 7.46
N THR A 147 -7.68 -14.01 7.71
CA THR A 147 -7.21 -13.67 9.07
C THR A 147 -7.90 -12.41 9.60
N PHE A 148 -8.07 -11.41 8.75
CA PHE A 148 -8.66 -10.13 9.13
C PHE A 148 -9.93 -9.84 8.33
N ARG A 149 -10.93 -9.24 9.03
CA ARG A 149 -12.21 -8.84 8.42
C ARG A 149 -12.10 -7.60 7.53
N TYR A 150 -11.08 -6.75 7.72
CA TYR A 150 -10.78 -5.59 6.89
C TYR A 150 -9.48 -5.83 6.11
N ARG A 151 -9.56 -5.82 4.79
CA ARG A 151 -8.44 -6.01 3.88
C ARG A 151 -8.55 -4.97 2.78
N GLY A 152 -7.91 -3.81 3.01
CA GLY A 152 -8.15 -2.60 2.23
C GLY A 152 -6.99 -2.16 1.36
N ALA A 153 -7.33 -1.37 0.35
CA ALA A 153 -6.41 -0.56 -0.42
C ALA A 153 -7.01 0.82 -0.66
N MET A 154 -6.25 1.86 -0.36
CA MET A 154 -6.62 3.25 -0.64
C MET A 154 -6.00 3.68 -1.98
N LEU A 155 -6.75 4.40 -2.78
CA LEU A 155 -6.29 5.08 -3.97
C LEU A 155 -6.58 6.59 -3.87
N ASP A 156 -5.53 7.39 -3.87
CA ASP A 156 -5.59 8.84 -4.00
C ASP A 156 -5.85 9.23 -5.46
N VAL A 157 -6.96 9.91 -5.68
CA VAL A 157 -7.36 10.45 -6.99
C VAL A 157 -7.32 11.98 -7.03
N CYS A 158 -6.88 12.59 -5.92
CA CYS A 158 -6.85 14.04 -5.75
C CYS A 158 -5.56 14.63 -6.31
N ARG A 159 -4.40 14.09 -5.91
CA ARG A 159 -3.10 14.56 -6.39
C ARG A 159 -2.95 14.33 -7.89
N HIS A 160 -3.33 13.15 -8.36
CA HIS A 160 -3.54 12.89 -9.79
C HIS A 160 -4.84 12.11 -10.00
N PHE A 161 -5.66 12.58 -10.93
CA PHE A 161 -6.97 11.99 -11.24
C PHE A 161 -6.81 10.61 -11.90
N ALA A 162 -7.70 9.67 -11.59
CA ALA A 162 -7.75 8.34 -12.19
C ALA A 162 -9.04 8.15 -13.00
N SER A 163 -8.94 7.49 -14.16
CA SER A 163 -10.12 7.16 -14.96
C SER A 163 -11.00 6.10 -14.28
N ILE A 164 -12.29 6.06 -14.63
CA ILE A 164 -13.20 5.00 -14.17
C ILE A 164 -12.71 3.62 -14.62
N ASP A 165 -12.15 3.52 -15.80
CA ASP A 165 -11.59 2.26 -16.32
C ASP A 165 -10.41 1.78 -15.46
N TYR A 166 -9.53 2.71 -15.04
CA TYR A 166 -8.44 2.37 -14.13
C TYR A 166 -8.97 1.92 -12.76
N ILE A 167 -9.96 2.61 -12.21
CA ILE A 167 -10.57 2.24 -10.93
C ILE A 167 -11.18 0.83 -11.00
N LYS A 168 -11.89 0.51 -12.07
CA LYS A 168 -12.42 -0.85 -12.29
C LYS A 168 -11.31 -1.90 -12.41
N LYS A 169 -10.25 -1.60 -13.15
CA LYS A 169 -9.06 -2.47 -13.21
C LYS A 169 -8.46 -2.68 -11.82
N PHE A 170 -8.33 -1.64 -11.03
CA PHE A 170 -7.82 -1.72 -9.65
C PHE A 170 -8.73 -2.60 -8.78
N ILE A 171 -10.04 -2.42 -8.85
CA ILE A 171 -11.03 -3.26 -8.15
C ILE A 171 -10.91 -4.74 -8.59
N ASP A 172 -10.69 -5.00 -9.88
CA ASP A 172 -10.50 -6.37 -10.38
C ASP A 172 -9.29 -7.06 -9.75
N VAL A 173 -8.18 -6.33 -9.61
CA VAL A 173 -6.98 -6.87 -8.96
C VAL A 173 -7.22 -7.10 -7.47
N LEU A 174 -7.92 -6.17 -6.79
CA LEU A 174 -8.31 -6.36 -5.38
C LEU A 174 -9.14 -7.64 -5.21
N ALA A 175 -10.14 -7.83 -6.07
CA ALA A 175 -11.02 -8.99 -6.05
C ALA A 175 -10.25 -10.30 -6.28
N ALA A 176 -9.38 -10.34 -7.29
CA ALA A 176 -8.58 -11.52 -7.62
C ALA A 176 -7.68 -11.97 -6.44
N HIS A 177 -7.27 -11.02 -5.59
CA HIS A 177 -6.42 -11.26 -4.41
C HIS A 177 -7.21 -11.18 -3.08
N LYS A 178 -8.53 -11.36 -3.12
CA LYS A 178 -9.41 -11.49 -1.95
C LYS A 178 -9.39 -10.30 -0.98
N MET A 179 -9.07 -9.11 -1.47
CA MET A 179 -9.29 -7.88 -0.72
C MET A 179 -10.77 -7.50 -0.76
N ASN A 180 -11.28 -6.90 0.31
CA ASN A 180 -12.72 -6.63 0.45
C ASN A 180 -13.08 -5.16 0.65
N THR A 181 -12.10 -4.26 0.61
CA THR A 181 -12.34 -2.83 0.84
C THR A 181 -11.51 -1.99 -0.12
N PHE A 182 -12.20 -1.09 -0.82
CA PHE A 182 -11.61 -0.02 -1.62
C PHE A 182 -11.86 1.31 -0.89
N HIS A 183 -10.79 1.91 -0.35
CA HIS A 183 -10.81 3.23 0.26
C HIS A 183 -10.53 4.27 -0.83
N TRP A 184 -11.52 5.09 -1.16
CA TRP A 184 -11.48 6.06 -2.24
C TRP A 184 -11.23 7.45 -1.68
N HIS A 185 -10.00 7.97 -1.82
CA HIS A 185 -9.59 9.28 -1.33
C HIS A 185 -10.01 10.36 -2.34
N LEU A 186 -11.15 10.99 -2.09
CA LEU A 186 -11.90 11.80 -3.07
C LEU A 186 -11.70 13.30 -2.95
N THR A 187 -11.14 13.78 -1.84
CA THR A 187 -10.97 15.22 -1.59
C THR A 187 -9.64 15.51 -0.91
N ASP A 188 -8.94 16.55 -1.36
CA ASP A 188 -7.66 16.99 -0.82
C ASP A 188 -7.36 18.44 -1.28
N ASP A 189 -6.24 19.01 -0.89
CA ASP A 189 -5.79 20.35 -1.26
C ASP A 189 -5.65 20.58 -2.76
N GLN A 190 -5.25 19.50 -3.50
CA GLN A 190 -4.95 19.56 -4.94
C GLN A 190 -6.12 19.20 -5.84
N GLY A 191 -7.24 18.81 -5.26
CA GLY A 191 -8.45 18.53 -6.04
C GLY A 191 -9.60 17.94 -5.24
N TRP A 192 -10.79 18.39 -5.57
CA TRP A 192 -12.07 17.81 -5.13
C TRP A 192 -12.65 16.96 -6.24
N ARG A 193 -12.88 15.68 -6.02
CA ARG A 193 -13.17 14.71 -7.09
C ARG A 193 -14.58 14.15 -7.10
N ILE A 194 -15.41 14.46 -6.12
CA ILE A 194 -16.79 13.97 -6.02
C ILE A 194 -17.81 15.07 -6.34
N GLU A 195 -18.73 14.82 -7.27
CA GLU A 195 -19.83 15.73 -7.54
C GLU A 195 -20.78 15.81 -6.34
N ILE A 196 -20.97 17.03 -5.83
CA ILE A 196 -21.96 17.38 -4.81
C ILE A 196 -22.91 18.38 -5.42
N LYS A 197 -24.12 17.97 -5.73
CA LYS A 197 -25.10 18.80 -6.48
C LYS A 197 -25.49 20.05 -5.73
N LYS A 198 -25.55 20.00 -4.40
CA LYS A 198 -25.80 21.14 -3.54
C LYS A 198 -24.70 22.21 -3.59
N TYR A 199 -23.47 21.79 -3.90
CA TYR A 199 -22.29 22.66 -3.91
C TYR A 199 -21.50 22.54 -5.22
N PRO A 200 -22.04 23.03 -6.35
CA PRO A 200 -21.49 22.79 -7.68
C PRO A 200 -20.07 23.35 -7.90
N LYS A 201 -19.69 24.44 -7.21
CA LYS A 201 -18.35 25.01 -7.33
C LYS A 201 -17.25 24.05 -6.87
N LEU A 202 -17.55 23.04 -6.03
CA LEU A 202 -16.59 22.03 -5.64
C LEU A 202 -15.99 21.28 -6.85
N THR A 203 -16.79 21.06 -7.89
CA THR A 203 -16.31 20.44 -9.13
C THR A 203 -16.04 21.44 -10.25
N GLU A 204 -16.70 22.60 -10.26
CA GLU A 204 -16.42 23.65 -11.24
C GLU A 204 -15.04 24.31 -11.00
N ILE A 205 -14.68 24.54 -9.74
CA ILE A 205 -13.43 25.18 -9.32
C ILE A 205 -12.49 24.17 -8.65
N GLY A 206 -12.96 23.48 -7.61
CA GLY A 206 -12.16 22.62 -6.76
C GLY A 206 -11.55 21.40 -7.46
N SER A 207 -12.12 20.99 -8.61
CA SER A 207 -11.59 19.88 -9.37
C SER A 207 -10.45 20.23 -10.32
N GLN A 208 -10.08 21.53 -10.45
CA GLN A 208 -9.18 22.05 -11.47
C GLN A 208 -8.00 22.79 -10.84
N ARG A 209 -6.78 22.53 -11.31
CA ARG A 209 -5.59 23.35 -11.00
C ARG A 209 -4.86 23.71 -12.28
N SER A 210 -4.17 24.87 -12.27
CA SER A 210 -3.54 25.43 -13.47
C SER A 210 -2.29 24.71 -13.94
N GLU A 211 -1.58 24.05 -13.03
CA GLU A 211 -0.33 23.32 -13.26
C GLU A 211 -0.02 22.42 -12.08
N THR A 212 0.97 21.55 -12.21
CA THR A 212 1.39 20.63 -11.16
C THR A 212 2.89 20.73 -10.93
N MET A 213 3.29 20.76 -9.66
CA MET A 213 4.70 20.67 -9.27
C MET A 213 5.32 19.37 -9.80
N VAL A 214 6.52 19.47 -10.36
CA VAL A 214 7.37 18.37 -10.80
C VAL A 214 8.67 18.34 -10.03
N ASP A 215 9.48 17.31 -10.20
CA ASP A 215 10.69 17.02 -9.45
C ASP A 215 10.47 16.71 -7.95
N TYR A 216 11.54 16.35 -7.28
CA TYR A 216 11.49 15.97 -5.86
C TYR A 216 11.27 17.19 -4.96
N PHE A 217 10.22 17.17 -4.17
CA PHE A 217 9.76 18.31 -3.35
C PHE A 217 10.83 18.91 -2.44
N TYR A 218 11.68 18.08 -1.82
CA TYR A 218 12.68 18.55 -0.85
C TYR A 218 13.98 19.08 -1.45
N THR A 219 14.18 19.00 -2.77
CA THR A 219 15.48 19.34 -3.39
C THR A 219 15.50 20.59 -4.24
N HIS A 220 14.35 21.11 -4.64
CA HIS A 220 14.28 22.16 -5.64
C HIS A 220 13.48 23.39 -5.17
N TYR A 221 14.21 24.44 -4.83
CA TYR A 221 13.64 25.77 -4.70
C TYR A 221 14.42 26.74 -5.61
N PRO A 222 13.78 27.52 -6.48
CA PRO A 222 12.31 27.60 -6.67
C PRO A 222 11.73 26.32 -7.28
N PHE A 223 10.50 25.97 -6.86
CA PHE A 223 9.79 24.80 -7.38
C PHE A 223 9.56 24.89 -8.88
N LYS A 224 9.62 23.75 -9.56
CA LYS A 224 9.30 23.62 -10.97
C LYS A 224 7.90 23.08 -11.16
N TYR A 225 7.24 23.56 -12.19
CA TYR A 225 5.89 23.16 -12.56
C TYR A 225 5.88 22.68 -14.02
N ASP A 226 4.91 21.81 -14.33
CA ASP A 226 4.74 21.26 -15.68
C ASP A 226 4.05 22.23 -16.65
N GLY A 227 3.46 23.32 -16.14
CA GLY A 227 2.73 24.33 -16.93
C GLY A 227 1.47 23.77 -17.61
N LYS A 228 0.92 22.65 -17.13
CA LYS A 228 -0.24 21.98 -17.72
C LYS A 228 -1.40 21.96 -16.74
N PRO A 229 -2.61 22.39 -17.16
CA PRO A 229 -3.80 22.21 -16.34
C PRO A 229 -4.04 20.73 -16.02
N HIS A 230 -4.44 20.47 -14.78
CA HIS A 230 -4.84 19.16 -14.31
C HIS A 230 -6.20 19.23 -13.65
N GLY A 231 -7.09 18.28 -13.96
CA GLY A 231 -8.41 18.26 -13.38
C GLY A 231 -9.18 16.99 -13.68
N GLY A 232 -10.36 16.91 -13.14
CA GLY A 232 -11.30 15.83 -13.30
C GLY A 232 -12.11 15.61 -12.02
N PHE A 233 -13.28 15.04 -12.18
CA PHE A 233 -14.14 14.62 -11.08
C PHE A 233 -15.04 13.49 -11.55
N TYR A 234 -15.65 12.79 -10.61
CA TYR A 234 -16.62 11.75 -10.86
C TYR A 234 -18.03 12.32 -10.65
N THR A 235 -18.89 12.12 -11.64
CA THR A 235 -20.32 12.37 -11.51
C THR A 235 -20.94 11.39 -10.51
N GLN A 236 -22.08 11.73 -9.94
CA GLN A 236 -22.79 10.81 -9.04
C GLN A 236 -23.18 9.49 -9.73
N ASP A 237 -23.46 9.52 -11.03
CA ASP A 237 -23.79 8.31 -11.78
C ASP A 237 -22.55 7.42 -11.98
N GLU A 238 -21.39 8.00 -12.25
CA GLU A 238 -20.11 7.26 -12.29
C GLU A 238 -19.75 6.65 -10.94
N ILE A 239 -20.00 7.38 -9.84
CA ILE A 239 -19.78 6.86 -8.48
C ILE A 239 -20.70 5.66 -8.21
N LYS A 240 -21.99 5.77 -8.53
CA LYS A 240 -22.94 4.65 -8.40
C LYS A 240 -22.51 3.44 -9.22
N GLU A 241 -22.00 3.66 -10.43
CA GLU A 241 -21.48 2.62 -11.30
C GLU A 241 -20.28 1.90 -10.65
N VAL A 242 -19.31 2.64 -10.11
CA VAL A 242 -18.15 2.07 -9.41
C VAL A 242 -18.57 1.32 -8.15
N VAL A 243 -19.47 1.88 -7.36
CA VAL A 243 -19.98 1.23 -6.14
C VAL A 243 -20.70 -0.08 -6.48
N ALA A 244 -21.55 -0.09 -7.48
CA ALA A 244 -22.25 -1.31 -7.93
C ALA A 244 -21.26 -2.35 -8.49
N TYR A 245 -20.27 -1.92 -9.25
CA TYR A 245 -19.21 -2.78 -9.78
C TYR A 245 -18.41 -3.44 -8.66
N ALA A 246 -17.98 -2.67 -7.67
CA ALA A 246 -17.27 -3.18 -6.50
C ALA A 246 -18.13 -4.16 -5.69
N GLN A 247 -19.41 -3.82 -5.46
CA GLN A 247 -20.35 -4.70 -4.74
C GLN A 247 -20.53 -6.05 -5.44
N SER A 248 -20.57 -6.07 -6.78
CA SER A 248 -20.66 -7.32 -7.56
C SER A 248 -19.45 -8.24 -7.34
N LYS A 249 -18.36 -7.70 -6.77
CA LYS A 249 -17.11 -8.38 -6.44
C LYS A 249 -16.87 -8.49 -4.93
N TYR A 250 -17.90 -8.25 -4.13
CA TYR A 250 -17.83 -8.30 -2.65
C TYR A 250 -16.81 -7.32 -2.06
N ILE A 251 -16.59 -6.19 -2.73
CA ILE A 251 -15.74 -5.10 -2.27
C ILE A 251 -16.62 -3.94 -1.82
N THR A 252 -16.40 -3.48 -0.59
CA THR A 252 -17.00 -2.28 -0.03
C THR A 252 -16.17 -1.07 -0.44
N VAL A 253 -16.84 -0.04 -0.97
CA VAL A 253 -16.20 1.25 -1.27
C VAL A 253 -16.40 2.19 -0.07
N ILE A 254 -15.30 2.63 0.54
CA ILE A 254 -15.33 3.62 1.63
C ILE A 254 -14.83 4.95 1.06
N PRO A 255 -15.68 5.98 0.99
CA PRO A 255 -15.27 7.31 0.56
C PRO A 255 -14.52 8.02 1.66
N GLU A 256 -13.51 8.82 1.29
CA GLU A 256 -12.88 9.77 2.20
C GLU A 256 -13.19 11.20 1.79
N ILE A 257 -13.70 11.97 2.75
CA ILE A 257 -13.95 13.41 2.65
C ILE A 257 -13.14 14.07 3.75
N GLU A 258 -12.10 14.78 3.37
CA GLU A 258 -11.13 15.37 4.27
C GLU A 258 -11.70 16.53 5.11
N LEU A 259 -11.43 16.49 6.39
CA LEU A 259 -11.65 17.56 7.36
C LEU A 259 -10.76 17.37 8.60
N PRO A 260 -10.37 18.42 9.33
CA PRO A 260 -10.48 19.83 8.98
C PRO A 260 -9.32 20.35 8.13
N GLY A 261 -8.23 19.59 8.00
CA GLY A 261 -7.10 19.84 7.10
C GLY A 261 -7.36 19.39 5.68
N HIS A 262 -6.37 19.48 4.81
CA HIS A 262 -6.42 19.09 3.40
C HIS A 262 -7.67 19.64 2.67
N ALA A 263 -8.01 20.90 2.96
CA ALA A 263 -9.28 21.51 2.60
C ALA A 263 -9.17 22.58 1.52
N LEU A 264 -7.98 22.84 0.98
CA LEU A 264 -7.73 24.01 0.12
C LEU A 264 -8.55 24.01 -1.16
N ALA A 265 -8.82 22.85 -1.78
CA ALA A 265 -9.68 22.80 -2.96
C ALA A 265 -11.14 23.19 -2.65
N ALA A 266 -11.66 22.78 -1.49
CA ALA A 266 -12.99 23.21 -1.03
C ALA A 266 -13.01 24.69 -0.65
N ILE A 267 -11.98 25.18 0.02
CA ILE A 267 -11.83 26.59 0.41
C ILE A 267 -11.66 27.49 -0.85
N ALA A 268 -10.95 27.04 -1.86
CA ALA A 268 -10.85 27.76 -3.13
C ALA A 268 -12.23 27.89 -3.83
N SER A 269 -13.09 26.89 -3.65
CA SER A 269 -14.46 26.88 -4.17
C SER A 269 -15.42 27.75 -3.35
N TYR A 270 -15.24 27.76 -2.03
CA TYR A 270 -16.09 28.45 -1.04
C TYR A 270 -15.21 29.08 0.06
N PRO A 271 -14.64 30.28 -0.20
CA PRO A 271 -13.71 30.94 0.74
C PRO A 271 -14.28 31.19 2.14
N GLU A 272 -15.61 31.29 2.26
CA GLU A 272 -16.33 31.45 3.53
C GLU A 272 -16.16 30.29 4.50
N LEU A 273 -15.62 29.16 4.05
CA LEU A 273 -15.29 28.00 4.89
C LEU A 273 -13.96 28.13 5.63
N SER A 274 -13.15 29.14 5.29
CA SER A 274 -11.85 29.41 5.90
C SER A 274 -11.90 30.35 7.09
N CYS A 275 -10.79 30.45 7.82
CA CYS A 275 -10.61 31.44 8.86
C CYS A 275 -10.42 32.90 8.34
N THR A 276 -10.19 33.05 7.03
CA THR A 276 -9.99 34.32 6.33
C THR A 276 -10.89 34.41 5.08
N PRO A 277 -12.22 34.54 5.28
CA PRO A 277 -13.21 34.38 4.19
C PRO A 277 -13.12 35.46 3.09
N ASP A 278 -12.51 36.58 3.38
CA ASP A 278 -12.30 37.67 2.42
C ASP A 278 -11.06 37.48 1.52
N SER A 279 -10.31 36.43 1.74
CA SER A 279 -9.12 36.07 0.93
C SER A 279 -9.52 35.31 -0.34
N THR A 280 -8.67 35.40 -1.37
CA THR A 280 -8.79 34.60 -2.59
C THR A 280 -7.86 33.40 -2.49
N TYR A 281 -8.38 32.23 -2.82
CA TYR A 281 -7.65 30.97 -2.78
C TYR A 281 -7.63 30.31 -4.16
N GLU A 282 -6.55 29.59 -4.45
CA GLU A 282 -6.42 28.72 -5.61
C GLU A 282 -6.32 27.27 -5.15
N VAL A 283 -6.78 26.34 -6.00
CA VAL A 283 -6.53 24.91 -5.80
C VAL A 283 -5.03 24.66 -5.81
N CYS A 284 -4.55 23.89 -4.85
CA CYS A 284 -3.11 23.71 -4.62
C CYS A 284 -2.39 23.05 -5.80
N LYS A 285 -1.20 23.54 -6.10
CA LYS A 285 -0.32 23.04 -7.17
C LYS A 285 0.92 22.32 -6.63
N LEU A 286 1.11 22.42 -5.31
CA LEU A 286 2.24 21.87 -4.56
C LEU A 286 1.82 20.61 -3.79
N TRP A 287 2.83 19.88 -3.33
CA TRP A 287 2.67 18.81 -2.35
C TRP A 287 2.95 19.34 -0.94
N GLY A 288 2.38 18.76 0.08
CA GLY A 288 2.65 19.10 1.47
C GLY A 288 1.40 19.37 2.30
N VAL A 289 1.62 20.02 3.45
CA VAL A 289 0.61 20.38 4.45
C VAL A 289 0.46 21.90 4.47
N PHE A 290 -0.77 22.39 4.45
CA PHE A 290 -1.08 23.81 4.28
C PHE A 290 -1.92 24.35 5.45
N ASP A 291 -1.68 25.60 5.83
CA ASP A 291 -2.38 26.28 6.94
C ASP A 291 -3.85 26.61 6.62
N GLN A 292 -4.28 26.47 5.37
CA GLN A 292 -5.66 26.69 4.95
C GLN A 292 -6.53 25.50 5.34
N VAL A 293 -7.11 25.57 6.52
CA VAL A 293 -7.99 24.55 7.10
C VAL A 293 -9.41 25.10 7.27
N PHE A 294 -10.39 24.23 7.40
CA PHE A 294 -11.76 24.65 7.68
C PHE A 294 -11.88 25.39 9.01
N CYS A 295 -12.65 26.47 9.00
CA CYS A 295 -13.02 27.22 10.20
C CYS A 295 -14.33 26.65 10.77
N PRO A 296 -14.40 26.24 12.04
CA PRO A 296 -15.57 25.60 12.63
C PRO A 296 -16.73 26.58 12.90
N THR A 297 -17.22 27.21 11.85
CA THR A 297 -18.40 28.08 11.86
C THR A 297 -19.67 27.26 11.62
N ASP A 298 -20.84 27.88 11.91
CA ASP A 298 -22.13 27.25 11.54
C ASP A 298 -22.23 27.02 10.03
N THR A 299 -21.68 27.92 9.22
CA THR A 299 -21.60 27.75 7.75
C THR A 299 -20.82 26.51 7.36
N PHE A 300 -19.67 26.26 7.99
CA PHE A 300 -18.88 25.05 7.77
C PHE A 300 -19.68 23.79 8.13
N PHE A 301 -20.32 23.75 9.30
CA PHE A 301 -21.07 22.55 9.70
C PHE A 301 -22.26 22.29 8.78
N GLN A 302 -23.00 23.34 8.37
CA GLN A 302 -24.07 23.21 7.38
C GLN A 302 -23.57 22.74 6.02
N PHE A 303 -22.40 23.22 5.59
CA PHE A 303 -21.74 22.76 4.37
C PHE A 303 -21.39 21.28 4.49
N MET A 304 -20.72 20.87 5.57
CA MET A 304 -20.28 19.49 5.76
C MET A 304 -21.46 18.52 5.88
N GLU A 305 -22.51 18.90 6.62
CA GLU A 305 -23.77 18.13 6.69
C GLU A 305 -24.38 17.96 5.31
N GLY A 306 -24.43 19.02 4.49
CA GLY A 306 -24.94 18.94 3.12
C GLY A 306 -24.09 18.07 2.19
N VAL A 307 -22.77 18.06 2.35
CA VAL A 307 -21.88 17.14 1.63
C VAL A 307 -22.13 15.71 2.07
N MET A 308 -22.15 15.45 3.38
CA MET A 308 -22.34 14.10 3.92
C MET A 308 -23.70 13.50 3.60
N ASP A 309 -24.76 14.29 3.48
CA ASP A 309 -26.07 13.82 3.03
C ASP A 309 -25.98 13.15 1.65
N GLU A 310 -25.32 13.79 0.68
CA GLU A 310 -25.14 13.21 -0.65
C GLU A 310 -24.16 12.03 -0.65
N VAL A 311 -23.09 12.09 0.13
CA VAL A 311 -22.13 10.99 0.27
C VAL A 311 -22.78 9.73 0.84
N VAL A 312 -23.62 9.86 1.86
CA VAL A 312 -24.34 8.74 2.47
C VAL A 312 -25.32 8.07 1.51
N GLU A 313 -25.93 8.84 0.60
CA GLU A 313 -26.81 8.30 -0.45
C GLU A 313 -26.03 7.54 -1.51
N LEU A 314 -24.82 7.99 -1.86
CA LEU A 314 -23.98 7.39 -2.90
C LEU A 314 -23.26 6.12 -2.44
N PHE A 315 -22.87 6.06 -1.16
CA PHE A 315 -22.07 4.98 -0.62
C PHE A 315 -22.82 4.20 0.46
N PRO A 316 -23.18 2.94 0.23
CA PRO A 316 -23.89 2.11 1.21
C PRO A 316 -22.99 1.57 2.31
N SER A 317 -21.69 1.88 2.31
CA SER A 317 -20.74 1.49 3.35
C SER A 317 -21.21 1.94 4.73
N SER A 318 -21.07 1.09 5.73
CA SER A 318 -21.29 1.47 7.13
C SER A 318 -20.25 2.46 7.65
N TYR A 319 -19.15 2.66 6.93
CA TYR A 319 -18.08 3.60 7.27
C TYR A 319 -17.98 4.74 6.26
N ILE A 320 -17.72 5.95 6.78
CA ILE A 320 -17.26 7.11 6.02
C ILE A 320 -15.91 7.53 6.63
N HIS A 321 -14.89 7.63 5.81
CA HIS A 321 -13.59 8.14 6.23
C HIS A 321 -13.60 9.66 6.18
N ILE A 322 -13.19 10.31 7.26
CA ILE A 322 -13.25 11.77 7.40
C ILE A 322 -11.87 12.45 7.35
N GLY A 323 -10.81 11.70 7.08
CA GLY A 323 -9.44 12.18 7.14
C GLY A 323 -8.99 12.46 8.57
N GLY A 324 -8.81 13.72 8.92
CA GLY A 324 -8.41 14.17 10.26
C GLY A 324 -6.92 14.33 10.46
N ASP A 325 -6.13 14.02 9.44
CA ASP A 325 -4.67 14.07 9.43
C ASP A 325 -4.14 15.47 9.16
N GLU A 326 -2.90 15.69 9.57
CA GLU A 326 -2.03 16.80 9.20
C GLU A 326 -2.70 18.18 9.21
N CYS A 327 -3.62 18.41 10.15
CA CYS A 327 -4.33 19.69 10.30
C CYS A 327 -3.49 20.70 11.10
N PRO A 328 -2.84 21.72 10.48
CA PRO A 328 -2.12 22.75 11.18
C PRO A 328 -3.06 23.59 12.05
N LYS A 329 -2.56 24.04 13.19
CA LYS A 329 -3.35 24.82 14.15
C LYS A 329 -3.19 26.32 13.98
N TYR A 330 -2.23 26.76 13.16
CA TYR A 330 -1.87 28.18 12.98
C TYR A 330 -3.07 29.06 12.62
N ALA A 331 -3.91 28.63 11.67
CA ALA A 331 -5.09 29.40 11.28
C ALA A 331 -6.08 29.60 12.45
N TRP A 332 -6.28 28.55 13.26
CA TRP A 332 -7.19 28.66 14.44
C TRP A 332 -6.60 29.48 15.59
N GLU A 333 -5.28 29.42 15.81
CA GLU A 333 -4.59 30.24 16.82
C GLU A 333 -4.77 31.72 16.56
N HIS A 334 -4.84 32.12 15.28
CA HIS A 334 -4.95 33.52 14.86
C HIS A 334 -6.38 33.97 14.48
N CYS A 335 -7.35 33.06 14.55
CA CYS A 335 -8.75 33.33 14.21
C CYS A 335 -9.56 33.74 15.43
N SER A 336 -10.11 34.97 15.43
CA SER A 336 -10.93 35.49 16.54
C SER A 336 -12.18 34.61 16.80
N HIS A 337 -12.81 34.06 15.75
CA HIS A 337 -13.94 33.16 15.87
C HIS A 337 -13.53 31.85 16.58
N CYS A 338 -12.44 31.20 16.13
CA CYS A 338 -11.95 29.94 16.73
C CYS A 338 -11.56 30.13 18.18
N GLN A 339 -10.86 31.23 18.52
CA GLN A 339 -10.48 31.54 19.91
C GLN A 339 -11.70 31.87 20.79
N LYS A 340 -12.74 32.50 20.23
CA LYS A 340 -14.01 32.67 20.93
C LYS A 340 -14.70 31.36 21.21
N LEU A 341 -14.80 30.47 20.18
CA LEU A 341 -15.41 29.15 20.32
C LEU A 341 -14.66 28.27 21.34
N ILE A 342 -13.33 28.33 21.36
CA ILE A 342 -12.50 27.63 22.36
C ILE A 342 -12.88 28.05 23.79
N ARG A 343 -13.09 29.36 24.03
CA ARG A 343 -13.54 29.84 25.33
C ARG A 343 -14.97 29.41 25.68
N GLU A 344 -15.88 29.49 24.72
CA GLU A 344 -17.29 29.06 24.88
C GLU A 344 -17.40 27.56 25.19
N LEU A 345 -16.52 26.74 24.63
CA LEU A 345 -16.42 25.30 24.89
C LEU A 345 -15.63 24.98 26.18
N GLY A 346 -15.06 25.98 26.86
CA GLY A 346 -14.29 25.81 28.09
C GLY A 346 -12.92 25.15 27.88
N LEU A 347 -12.39 25.17 26.65
CA LEU A 347 -11.13 24.49 26.27
C LEU A 347 -9.88 25.31 26.56
N GLU A 348 -10.01 26.62 26.77
CA GLU A 348 -8.88 27.56 26.90
C GLU A 348 -7.90 27.19 28.04
N ASN A 349 -8.42 26.73 29.17
CA ASN A 349 -7.65 26.37 30.34
C ASN A 349 -7.77 24.88 30.70
N ASP A 350 -8.29 24.07 29.80
CA ASP A 350 -8.46 22.65 30.04
C ASP A 350 -7.14 21.91 29.83
N ILE A 351 -6.49 21.58 30.95
CA ILE A 351 -5.24 20.80 31.00
C ILE A 351 -5.46 19.32 31.31
N THR A 352 -6.70 18.86 31.28
CA THR A 352 -7.05 17.46 31.54
C THR A 352 -6.36 16.55 30.52
N PRO A 353 -5.59 15.55 30.95
CA PRO A 353 -5.01 14.57 30.04
C PRO A 353 -6.10 13.81 29.29
N ASN A 354 -5.85 13.52 28.04
CA ASN A 354 -6.72 12.68 27.22
C ASN A 354 -6.77 11.27 27.83
N PRO A 355 -7.95 10.71 28.12
CA PRO A 355 -8.07 9.39 28.74
C PRO A 355 -7.58 8.23 27.83
N VAL A 356 -7.46 8.46 26.53
CA VAL A 356 -7.06 7.45 25.56
C VAL A 356 -5.53 7.34 25.46
N ASP A 357 -4.84 8.45 25.30
CA ASP A 357 -3.37 8.47 25.12
C ASP A 357 -2.58 8.96 26.35
N GLY A 358 -3.27 9.47 27.38
CA GLY A 358 -2.69 9.99 28.62
C GLY A 358 -1.95 11.31 28.46
N ARG A 359 -2.00 11.96 27.29
CA ARG A 359 -1.27 13.19 26.98
C ARG A 359 -2.13 14.42 27.26
N LYS A 360 -1.45 15.55 27.55
CA LYS A 360 -2.07 16.87 27.54
C LYS A 360 -2.03 17.39 26.12
N HIS A 361 -3.18 17.83 25.62
CA HIS A 361 -3.34 18.39 24.31
C HIS A 361 -3.59 19.89 24.36
N THR A 362 -3.23 20.58 23.28
CA THR A 362 -3.48 22.02 23.14
C THR A 362 -4.99 22.29 23.02
N LYS A 363 -5.38 23.52 23.24
CA LYS A 363 -6.78 23.95 23.09
C LYS A 363 -7.26 23.82 21.63
N GLU A 364 -6.36 23.96 20.65
CA GLU A 364 -6.63 23.80 19.24
C GLU A 364 -6.76 22.31 18.84
N GLU A 365 -5.95 21.41 19.42
CA GLU A 365 -6.14 19.97 19.26
C GLU A 365 -7.49 19.51 19.83
N LYS A 366 -7.90 20.05 20.97
CA LYS A 366 -9.23 19.82 21.54
C LYS A 366 -10.35 20.42 20.68
N LEU A 367 -10.12 21.55 20.02
CA LEU A 367 -11.05 22.09 19.02
C LEU A 367 -11.21 21.14 17.83
N GLN A 368 -10.12 20.52 17.34
CA GLN A 368 -10.22 19.49 16.31
C GLN A 368 -11.06 18.31 16.77
N SER A 369 -10.85 17.82 17.98
CA SER A 369 -11.67 16.77 18.57
C SER A 369 -13.15 17.13 18.64
N TYR A 370 -13.49 18.38 18.98
CA TYR A 370 -14.86 18.89 18.94
C TYR A 370 -15.46 18.81 17.52
N ILE A 371 -14.69 19.23 16.50
CA ILE A 371 -15.14 19.17 15.10
C ILE A 371 -15.42 17.72 14.69
N VAL A 372 -14.47 16.82 14.94
CA VAL A 372 -14.58 15.38 14.64
C VAL A 372 -15.80 14.78 15.35
N SER A 373 -15.99 15.04 16.64
CA SER A 373 -17.10 14.52 17.41
C SER A 373 -18.46 15.02 16.90
N ARG A 374 -18.52 16.26 16.43
CA ARG A 374 -19.75 16.82 15.87
C ARG A 374 -20.10 16.19 14.53
N VAL A 375 -19.12 15.96 13.67
CA VAL A 375 -19.30 15.26 12.39
C VAL A 375 -19.64 13.78 12.61
N GLU A 376 -18.96 13.11 13.56
CA GLU A 376 -19.30 11.74 13.94
C GLU A 376 -20.77 11.63 14.40
N LYS A 377 -21.20 12.49 15.29
CA LYS A 377 -22.58 12.50 15.79
C LYS A 377 -23.59 12.65 14.63
N TYR A 378 -23.28 13.49 13.66
CA TYR A 378 -24.12 13.67 12.48
C TYR A 378 -24.18 12.38 11.64
N LEU A 379 -23.02 11.79 11.31
CA LEU A 379 -22.94 10.55 10.54
C LEU A 379 -23.56 9.35 11.28
N ASN A 380 -23.40 9.25 12.59
CA ASN A 380 -24.07 8.23 13.42
C ASN A 380 -25.59 8.37 13.33
N SER A 381 -26.14 9.60 13.29
CA SER A 381 -27.59 9.83 13.09
C SER A 381 -28.10 9.33 11.73
N LYS A 382 -27.20 9.18 10.74
CA LYS A 382 -27.48 8.59 9.42
C LYS A 382 -27.16 7.10 9.37
N GLY A 383 -26.81 6.46 10.48
CA GLY A 383 -26.45 5.04 10.55
C GLY A 383 -25.05 4.73 10.01
N ARG A 384 -24.15 5.70 10.03
CA ARG A 384 -22.74 5.53 9.58
C ARG A 384 -21.79 5.76 10.74
N ASN A 385 -20.70 4.98 10.77
CA ASN A 385 -19.55 5.19 11.64
C ASN A 385 -18.43 5.91 10.89
N ILE A 386 -17.57 6.59 11.63
CA ILE A 386 -16.40 7.24 11.04
C ILE A 386 -15.15 6.36 11.13
N ILE A 387 -14.29 6.53 10.13
CA ILE A 387 -12.86 6.20 10.19
C ILE A 387 -12.10 7.52 10.09
N GLY A 388 -11.02 7.67 10.84
CA GLY A 388 -10.08 8.78 10.68
C GLY A 388 -8.65 8.30 10.85
N TRP A 389 -7.73 9.05 10.29
CA TRP A 389 -6.30 8.86 10.52
C TRP A 389 -5.97 9.01 12.01
N ASP A 390 -4.83 8.51 12.47
CA ASP A 390 -4.56 8.39 13.91
C ASP A 390 -4.42 9.73 14.66
N GLU A 391 -4.39 10.87 13.97
CA GLU A 391 -4.51 12.21 14.57
C GLU A 391 -5.86 12.47 15.24
N ILE A 392 -6.92 11.71 14.90
CA ILE A 392 -8.20 11.83 15.61
C ILE A 392 -8.14 11.38 17.07
N LEU A 393 -7.05 10.74 17.50
CA LEU A 393 -6.73 10.50 18.91
C LEU A 393 -6.42 11.76 19.67
N GLU A 394 -5.88 12.79 18.99
CA GLU A 394 -5.42 14.04 19.59
C GLU A 394 -6.61 14.86 20.10
N GLY A 395 -6.49 15.36 21.31
CA GLY A 395 -7.56 16.15 21.94
C GLY A 395 -8.79 15.36 22.42
N GLY A 396 -8.90 14.09 22.12
CA GLY A 396 -9.97 13.19 22.53
C GLY A 396 -10.55 12.40 21.37
N LEU A 397 -10.73 11.08 21.55
CA LEU A 397 -11.29 10.20 20.54
C LEU A 397 -12.82 10.19 20.62
N ALA A 398 -13.48 10.39 19.49
CA ALA A 398 -14.94 10.29 19.38
C ALA A 398 -15.43 8.87 19.70
N PRO A 399 -16.62 8.70 20.36
CA PRO A 399 -17.00 7.44 21.00
C PRO A 399 -17.06 6.20 20.12
N ASN A 400 -17.45 6.36 18.86
CA ASN A 400 -17.64 5.25 17.89
C ASN A 400 -16.64 5.28 16.75
N ALA A 401 -15.57 6.08 16.86
CA ALA A 401 -14.58 6.22 15.81
C ALA A 401 -13.69 4.99 15.69
N THR A 402 -13.41 4.60 14.45
CA THR A 402 -12.37 3.64 14.10
C THR A 402 -11.12 4.41 13.69
N VAL A 403 -9.96 3.98 14.19
CA VAL A 403 -8.68 4.67 13.97
C VAL A 403 -7.89 3.95 12.87
N MET A 404 -7.46 4.71 11.85
CA MET A 404 -6.54 4.23 10.84
C MET A 404 -5.12 4.71 11.18
N SER A 405 -4.26 3.76 11.57
CA SER A 405 -2.93 4.03 12.11
C SER A 405 -1.88 4.06 11.00
N TRP A 406 -1.33 5.24 10.70
CA TRP A 406 -0.38 5.44 9.60
C TRP A 406 1.02 5.95 10.04
N ARG A 407 1.09 6.78 11.09
CA ARG A 407 2.36 7.36 11.59
C ARG A 407 3.27 6.31 12.27
N GLY A 408 2.82 5.07 12.34
CA GLY A 408 3.44 3.93 12.98
C GLY A 408 2.37 2.98 13.47
N VAL A 409 2.70 2.17 14.47
CA VAL A 409 1.75 1.19 15.06
C VAL A 409 1.10 1.70 16.35
N GLU A 410 1.65 2.75 16.95
CA GLU A 410 1.29 3.24 18.28
C GLU A 410 -0.14 3.78 18.33
N GLY A 411 -0.57 4.49 17.30
CA GLY A 411 -1.94 5.04 17.22
C GLY A 411 -2.98 3.92 17.24
N GLY A 412 -2.80 2.90 16.42
CA GLY A 412 -3.69 1.73 16.38
C GLY A 412 -3.67 0.93 17.67
N MET A 413 -2.49 0.75 18.27
CA MET A 413 -2.35 0.07 19.56
C MET A 413 -3.06 0.84 20.69
N THR A 414 -2.93 2.16 20.70
CA THR A 414 -3.60 3.04 21.66
C THR A 414 -5.11 2.95 21.53
N ALA A 415 -5.63 3.03 20.30
CA ALA A 415 -7.07 2.88 20.03
C ALA A 415 -7.60 1.51 20.46
N ALA A 416 -6.90 0.42 20.09
CA ALA A 416 -7.30 -0.95 20.41
C ALA A 416 -7.32 -1.20 21.92
N LYS A 417 -6.34 -0.70 22.67
CA LYS A 417 -6.31 -0.77 24.15
C LYS A 417 -7.46 0.02 24.80
N ALA A 418 -7.95 1.06 24.14
CA ALA A 418 -9.11 1.83 24.59
C ALA A 418 -10.46 1.22 24.14
N GLY A 419 -10.44 0.08 23.45
CA GLY A 419 -11.65 -0.62 22.99
C GLY A 419 -12.23 -0.07 21.69
N HIS A 420 -11.42 0.66 20.90
CA HIS A 420 -11.78 1.13 19.57
C HIS A 420 -11.16 0.25 18.50
N ASP A 421 -11.91 0.01 17.42
CA ASP A 421 -11.37 -0.69 16.26
C ASP A 421 -10.25 0.11 15.60
N ALA A 422 -9.20 -0.60 15.16
CA ALA A 422 -8.04 -0.03 14.50
C ALA A 422 -7.73 -0.77 13.19
N ILE A 423 -7.41 -0.01 12.15
CA ILE A 423 -6.93 -0.50 10.87
C ILE A 423 -5.46 -0.10 10.76
N MET A 424 -4.60 -1.09 10.49
CA MET A 424 -3.16 -0.87 10.49
C MET A 424 -2.65 -0.59 9.07
N THR A 425 -2.03 0.57 8.90
CA THR A 425 -1.45 1.00 7.63
C THR A 425 -0.17 1.83 7.83
N PRO A 426 0.78 1.33 8.67
CA PRO A 426 1.96 2.10 9.04
C PRO A 426 2.83 2.40 7.81
N ASN A 427 3.25 3.66 7.68
CA ASN A 427 3.95 4.15 6.50
C ASN A 427 5.22 3.37 6.12
N PRO A 428 6.02 2.84 7.05
CA PRO A 428 7.22 2.08 6.69
C PRO A 428 6.93 0.78 5.93
N TYR A 429 5.71 0.25 6.01
CA TYR A 429 5.34 -1.04 5.43
C TYR A 429 4.21 -0.97 4.40
N ALA A 430 3.24 -0.08 4.60
CA ALA A 430 1.98 -0.07 3.85
C ALA A 430 1.83 1.11 2.88
N TYR A 431 2.78 2.07 2.87
CA TYR A 431 2.77 3.18 1.92
C TYR A 431 3.46 2.79 0.62
N LEU A 432 2.67 2.66 -0.44
CA LEU A 432 3.14 2.21 -1.75
C LEU A 432 3.58 3.35 -2.67
N ASP A 433 3.56 4.58 -2.19
CA ASP A 433 4.14 5.78 -2.79
C ASP A 433 5.64 5.95 -2.47
N HIS A 434 6.20 5.14 -1.55
CA HIS A 434 7.63 5.09 -1.26
C HIS A 434 8.40 4.35 -2.38
N TYR A 435 9.71 4.63 -2.47
CA TYR A 435 10.60 3.89 -3.36
C TYR A 435 10.57 2.39 -3.05
N GLN A 436 10.49 1.55 -4.08
CA GLN A 436 10.59 0.09 -3.92
C GLN A 436 11.87 -0.51 -4.54
N GLU A 437 12.61 0.29 -5.27
CA GLU A 437 13.96 0.02 -5.75
C GLU A 437 14.86 1.23 -5.50
N GLU A 438 16.15 1.10 -5.80
CA GLU A 438 17.12 2.17 -5.53
C GLU A 438 16.67 3.49 -6.17
N PRO A 439 16.63 4.62 -5.42
CA PRO A 439 16.13 5.90 -5.91
C PRO A 439 16.84 6.44 -7.14
N GLU A 440 18.08 6.02 -7.37
CA GLU A 440 18.90 6.46 -8.52
C GLU A 440 18.39 5.95 -9.87
N ILE A 441 17.61 4.85 -9.86
CA ILE A 441 17.08 4.19 -11.07
C ILE A 441 15.56 4.20 -11.13
N ALA A 442 14.90 4.50 -10.00
CA ALA A 442 13.45 4.54 -9.89
C ALA A 442 12.86 5.88 -10.39
N PRO A 443 11.61 5.91 -10.82
CA PRO A 443 10.86 7.15 -10.95
C PRO A 443 10.84 7.93 -9.64
N VAL A 444 10.77 9.26 -9.71
CA VAL A 444 10.69 10.13 -8.52
C VAL A 444 9.44 9.76 -7.70
N THR A 445 9.61 9.71 -6.38
CA THR A 445 8.54 9.48 -5.40
C THR A 445 8.57 10.56 -4.32
N ILE A 446 7.65 10.47 -3.35
CA ILE A 446 7.65 11.35 -2.16
C ILE A 446 8.89 11.14 -1.26
N GLY A 447 9.58 10.04 -1.42
CA GLY A 447 10.69 9.59 -0.57
C GLY A 447 10.38 8.26 0.10
N GLY A 448 11.05 7.97 1.21
CA GLY A 448 10.93 6.68 1.89
C GLY A 448 11.53 5.53 1.08
N TYR A 449 11.63 4.34 1.71
CA TYR A 449 12.10 3.13 1.03
C TYR A 449 11.36 1.91 1.59
N ASN A 450 10.54 1.29 0.75
CA ASN A 450 9.67 0.19 1.15
C ASN A 450 9.69 -0.90 0.08
N THR A 451 10.60 -1.87 0.22
CA THR A 451 10.75 -2.99 -0.70
C THR A 451 9.61 -4.00 -0.58
N LEU A 452 9.44 -4.85 -1.59
CA LEU A 452 8.48 -5.98 -1.54
C LEU A 452 8.72 -6.86 -0.30
N LYS A 453 9.98 -7.18 0.02
CA LYS A 453 10.34 -8.00 1.19
C LYS A 453 9.96 -7.33 2.50
N LYS A 454 10.19 -6.02 2.61
CA LYS A 454 9.80 -5.22 3.77
C LYS A 454 8.28 -5.17 3.94
N THR A 455 7.54 -4.82 2.90
CA THR A 455 6.07 -4.86 2.93
C THR A 455 5.54 -6.23 3.36
N TYR A 456 6.09 -7.31 2.80
CA TYR A 456 5.68 -8.67 3.15
C TYR A 456 5.98 -9.04 4.60
N SER A 457 7.04 -8.51 5.19
CA SER A 457 7.46 -8.83 6.56
C SER A 457 6.51 -8.28 7.64
N TYR A 458 5.64 -7.34 7.29
CA TYR A 458 4.76 -6.68 8.24
C TYR A 458 3.80 -7.64 8.94
N ASN A 459 3.70 -7.49 10.27
CA ASN A 459 2.72 -8.14 11.12
C ASN A 459 1.83 -7.08 11.78
N PRO A 460 0.54 -7.00 11.44
CA PRO A 460 -0.38 -6.00 12.02
C PRO A 460 -0.62 -6.15 13.52
N VAL A 461 -0.50 -7.36 14.05
CA VAL A 461 -0.73 -7.67 15.47
C VAL A 461 0.58 -8.05 16.13
N PRO A 462 1.13 -7.24 17.07
CA PRO A 462 2.31 -7.60 17.82
C PRO A 462 2.18 -8.96 18.52
N ALA A 463 3.29 -9.69 18.60
CA ALA A 463 3.30 -11.04 19.17
C ALA A 463 2.85 -11.09 20.64
N ASP A 464 3.13 -10.04 21.39
CA ASP A 464 2.81 -9.85 22.81
C ASP A 464 1.45 -9.15 23.06
N ALA A 465 0.69 -8.87 22.00
CA ALA A 465 -0.63 -8.25 22.11
C ALA A 465 -1.59 -9.11 22.95
N ASP A 466 -2.32 -8.48 23.86
CA ASP A 466 -3.36 -9.13 24.63
C ASP A 466 -4.63 -9.44 23.79
N SER A 467 -5.63 -10.07 24.39
CA SER A 467 -6.86 -10.45 23.69
C SER A 467 -7.70 -9.26 23.24
N LEU A 468 -7.71 -8.16 24.01
CA LEU A 468 -8.46 -6.95 23.67
C LEU A 468 -7.87 -6.28 22.43
N VAL A 469 -6.54 -6.11 22.41
CA VAL A 469 -5.84 -5.56 21.25
C VAL A 469 -6.05 -6.43 20.01
N LYS A 470 -5.91 -7.76 20.14
CA LYS A 470 -6.16 -8.70 19.03
C LYS A 470 -7.58 -8.61 18.47
N GLN A 471 -8.57 -8.39 19.34
CA GLN A 471 -9.97 -8.24 18.93
C GLN A 471 -10.21 -6.94 18.14
N HIS A 472 -9.55 -5.85 18.52
CA HIS A 472 -9.78 -4.53 17.97
C HIS A 472 -8.85 -4.15 16.79
N ILE A 473 -7.76 -4.87 16.55
CA ILE A 473 -7.05 -4.74 15.29
C ILE A 473 -7.82 -5.51 14.21
N ILE A 474 -8.63 -4.79 13.42
CA ILE A 474 -9.59 -5.42 12.51
C ILE A 474 -9.02 -5.73 11.13
N GLY A 475 -7.85 -5.17 10.80
CA GLY A 475 -7.23 -5.43 9.52
C GLY A 475 -6.08 -4.53 9.15
N VAL A 476 -5.74 -4.60 7.88
CA VAL A 476 -4.61 -3.93 7.25
C VAL A 476 -5.04 -3.26 5.94
N GLN A 477 -4.38 -2.16 5.60
CA GLN A 477 -4.60 -1.44 4.36
C GLN A 477 -3.27 -1.02 3.72
N ALA A 478 -3.21 -1.05 2.38
CA ALA A 478 -2.17 -0.40 1.60
C ALA A 478 -2.63 1.01 1.19
N ASN A 479 -1.74 2.01 1.25
CA ASN A 479 -2.02 3.37 0.84
C ASN A 479 -1.23 3.75 -0.41
N CYS A 480 -1.96 4.22 -1.43
CA CYS A 480 -1.43 4.59 -2.74
C CYS A 480 -1.64 6.08 -2.96
N TRP A 481 -0.81 6.91 -2.29
CA TRP A 481 -0.78 8.36 -2.47
C TRP A 481 -0.23 8.72 -3.84
N ALA A 482 -0.81 9.71 -4.51
CA ALA A 482 -0.64 9.90 -5.94
C ALA A 482 0.14 11.15 -6.34
N GLU A 483 0.88 11.79 -5.44
CA GLU A 483 1.69 12.98 -5.73
C GLU A 483 2.65 12.74 -6.90
N TYR A 484 3.23 11.55 -6.97
CA TYR A 484 4.18 11.14 -8.00
C TYR A 484 3.67 9.98 -8.86
N MET A 485 2.36 9.86 -9.02
CA MET A 485 1.71 8.88 -9.88
C MET A 485 0.88 9.55 -11.00
N PRO A 486 1.51 10.33 -11.90
CA PRO A 486 0.79 11.13 -12.88
C PRO A 486 0.08 10.31 -13.96
N THR A 487 0.47 9.07 -14.19
CA THR A 487 -0.12 8.18 -15.19
C THR A 487 -0.56 6.86 -14.58
N GLU A 488 -1.40 6.12 -15.29
CA GLU A 488 -1.82 4.78 -14.88
C GLU A 488 -0.63 3.80 -14.83
N ASP A 489 0.30 3.91 -15.75
CA ASP A 489 1.53 3.10 -15.75
C ASP A 489 2.41 3.40 -14.53
N ASN A 490 2.52 4.66 -14.10
CA ASN A 490 3.22 5.02 -12.86
C ASN A 490 2.51 4.46 -11.62
N ARG A 491 1.17 4.46 -11.60
CA ARG A 491 0.39 3.83 -10.51
C ARG A 491 0.65 2.34 -10.44
N ASP A 492 0.52 1.64 -11.57
CA ASP A 492 0.78 0.20 -11.64
C ASP A 492 2.20 -0.13 -11.16
N TYR A 493 3.20 0.60 -11.63
CA TYR A 493 4.59 0.45 -11.22
C TYR A 493 4.77 0.64 -9.70
N GLN A 494 4.18 1.70 -9.12
CA GLN A 494 4.35 2.00 -7.70
C GLN A 494 3.60 1.01 -6.81
N ILE A 495 2.41 0.61 -7.19
CA ILE A 495 1.52 -0.20 -6.35
C ILE A 495 1.95 -1.67 -6.37
N PHE A 496 2.27 -2.20 -7.55
CA PHE A 496 2.52 -3.63 -7.71
C PHE A 496 4.01 -3.97 -7.84
N PRO A 497 4.46 -5.11 -7.24
CA PRO A 497 3.67 -6.19 -6.62
C PRO A 497 3.38 -6.01 -5.13
N ARG A 498 3.75 -4.90 -4.48
CA ARG A 498 3.66 -4.73 -3.01
C ARG A 498 2.23 -4.84 -2.48
N LEU A 499 1.23 -4.40 -3.23
CA LEU A 499 -0.18 -4.57 -2.86
C LEU A 499 -0.54 -6.04 -2.66
N ILE A 500 0.02 -6.94 -3.48
CA ILE A 500 -0.20 -8.37 -3.35
C ILE A 500 0.39 -8.92 -2.03
N ALA A 501 1.53 -8.39 -1.60
CA ALA A 501 2.10 -8.72 -0.29
C ALA A 501 1.16 -8.30 0.88
N ILE A 502 0.52 -7.14 0.78
CA ILE A 502 -0.48 -6.69 1.77
C ILE A 502 -1.73 -7.57 1.73
N SER A 503 -2.18 -8.01 0.56
CA SER A 503 -3.32 -8.93 0.46
C SER A 503 -3.08 -10.23 1.23
N GLU A 504 -1.87 -10.79 1.12
CA GLU A 504 -1.48 -12.00 1.86
C GLU A 504 -1.36 -11.71 3.37
N THR A 505 -0.89 -10.53 3.76
CA THR A 505 -0.89 -10.12 5.18
C THR A 505 -2.30 -10.06 5.77
N GLY A 506 -3.27 -9.60 4.99
CA GLY A 506 -4.68 -9.53 5.42
C GLY A 506 -5.40 -10.86 5.44
N TRP A 507 -5.04 -11.76 4.56
CA TRP A 507 -5.71 -13.05 4.38
C TRP A 507 -5.05 -14.20 5.15
N THR A 508 -3.75 -14.43 4.93
CA THR A 508 -3.02 -15.62 5.39
C THR A 508 -2.62 -15.50 6.86
N PRO A 509 -2.79 -16.55 7.67
CA PRO A 509 -2.30 -16.56 9.05
C PRO A 509 -0.78 -16.27 9.12
N MET A 510 -0.36 -15.37 10.00
CA MET A 510 1.04 -14.91 10.10
C MET A 510 2.05 -16.06 10.23
N LYS A 511 1.70 -17.11 10.99
CA LYS A 511 2.56 -18.31 11.16
C LYS A 511 2.81 -19.09 9.88
N LYS A 512 2.01 -18.87 8.83
CA LYS A 512 2.13 -19.51 7.52
C LYS A 512 2.83 -18.64 6.49
N LYS A 513 2.99 -17.36 6.76
CA LYS A 513 3.70 -16.47 5.86
C LYS A 513 5.18 -16.89 5.75
N ASN A 514 5.63 -17.03 4.52
CA ASN A 514 7.01 -17.34 4.19
C ASN A 514 7.39 -16.64 2.88
N PHE A 515 8.36 -15.75 2.92
CA PHE A 515 8.71 -14.89 1.79
C PHE A 515 9.20 -15.70 0.58
N THR A 516 9.97 -16.76 0.79
CA THR A 516 10.43 -17.64 -0.31
C THR A 516 9.24 -18.34 -1.00
N SER A 517 8.31 -18.89 -0.21
CA SER A 517 7.07 -19.46 -0.73
C SER A 517 6.22 -18.43 -1.48
N PHE A 518 6.13 -17.21 -0.95
CA PHE A 518 5.45 -16.09 -1.63
C PHE A 518 6.11 -15.79 -2.98
N CYS A 519 7.44 -15.67 -3.03
CA CYS A 519 8.17 -15.44 -4.28
C CYS A 519 7.93 -16.54 -5.32
N ASN A 520 7.87 -17.80 -4.89
CA ASN A 520 7.55 -18.91 -5.80
C ASN A 520 6.19 -18.72 -6.49
N ARG A 521 5.17 -18.32 -5.73
CA ARG A 521 3.81 -18.10 -6.24
C ARG A 521 3.69 -16.81 -7.07
N MET A 522 4.49 -15.81 -6.73
CA MET A 522 4.52 -14.54 -7.47
C MET A 522 5.00 -14.67 -8.91
N VAL A 523 5.81 -15.67 -9.25
CA VAL A 523 6.26 -15.87 -10.64
C VAL A 523 5.08 -16.01 -11.61
N GLU A 524 4.06 -16.78 -11.24
CA GLU A 524 2.83 -16.90 -12.04
C GLU A 524 1.91 -15.70 -11.83
N ASP A 525 1.91 -15.09 -10.64
CA ASP A 525 1.07 -13.95 -10.36
C ASP A 525 1.46 -12.71 -11.18
N PHE A 526 2.73 -12.51 -11.50
CA PHE A 526 3.16 -11.51 -12.49
C PHE A 526 2.51 -11.72 -13.86
N GLN A 527 2.32 -12.98 -14.29
CA GLN A 527 1.63 -13.27 -15.54
C GLN A 527 0.13 -12.95 -15.44
N ARG A 528 -0.50 -13.21 -14.28
CA ARG A 528 -1.89 -12.82 -14.02
C ARG A 528 -2.05 -11.30 -14.04
N LEU A 529 -1.15 -10.55 -13.39
CA LEU A 529 -1.15 -9.09 -13.42
C LEU A 529 -1.01 -8.56 -14.85
N GLU A 530 -0.10 -9.11 -15.65
CA GLU A 530 0.06 -8.76 -17.07
C GLU A 530 -1.21 -9.05 -17.87
N ALA A 531 -1.83 -10.23 -17.68
CA ALA A 531 -3.08 -10.60 -18.33
C ALA A 531 -4.23 -9.65 -17.97
N MET A 532 -4.25 -9.13 -16.75
CA MET A 532 -5.20 -8.10 -16.29
C MET A 532 -4.85 -6.68 -16.79
N GLY A 533 -3.75 -6.51 -17.52
CA GLY A 533 -3.29 -5.22 -18.05
C GLY A 533 -2.60 -4.34 -17.02
N VAL A 534 -2.02 -4.92 -15.99
CA VAL A 534 -1.21 -4.23 -14.98
C VAL A 534 0.26 -4.23 -15.40
N LYS A 535 0.96 -3.11 -15.20
CA LYS A 535 2.39 -2.94 -15.49
C LYS A 535 3.20 -2.78 -14.20
N PRO A 536 3.46 -3.88 -13.47
CA PRO A 536 4.12 -3.83 -12.17
C PRO A 536 5.59 -3.44 -12.28
N CYS A 537 6.20 -3.03 -11.16
CA CYS A 537 7.64 -2.96 -11.04
C CYS A 537 8.25 -4.35 -11.18
N LEU A 538 9.25 -4.48 -12.05
CA LEU A 538 9.89 -5.74 -12.39
C LEU A 538 11.21 -5.99 -11.63
N ASN A 539 11.52 -5.21 -10.59
CA ASN A 539 12.73 -5.40 -9.77
C ASN A 539 12.77 -6.76 -9.04
N PHE A 540 11.64 -7.46 -8.99
CA PHE A 540 11.55 -8.86 -8.55
C PHE A 540 12.49 -9.79 -9.32
N PHE A 541 12.73 -9.49 -10.59
CA PHE A 541 13.58 -10.26 -11.50
C PHE A 541 15.04 -9.81 -11.50
N ASP A 542 15.36 -8.70 -10.83
CA ASP A 542 16.68 -8.10 -10.78
C ASP A 542 17.52 -8.71 -9.63
N VAL A 543 18.79 -8.39 -9.63
CA VAL A 543 19.70 -8.77 -8.53
C VAL A 543 19.85 -7.60 -7.56
N ASN A 544 19.55 -7.83 -6.29
CA ASN A 544 19.86 -6.90 -5.21
C ASN A 544 21.34 -7.04 -4.81
N ILE A 545 22.08 -5.93 -4.79
CA ILE A 545 23.48 -5.88 -4.39
C ILE A 545 23.57 -5.24 -3.00
N ASN A 546 23.91 -6.02 -2.01
CA ASN A 546 24.04 -5.59 -0.62
C ASN A 546 25.46 -5.78 -0.09
N THR A 547 25.77 -5.12 1.01
CA THR A 547 27.01 -5.34 1.76
C THR A 547 26.69 -5.59 3.21
N ARG A 548 27.37 -6.58 3.81
CA ARG A 548 27.20 -6.93 5.22
C ARG A 548 28.54 -7.13 5.90
N ALA A 549 28.74 -6.54 7.08
CA ALA A 549 29.93 -6.79 7.87
C ALA A 549 29.81 -8.12 8.65
N THR A 550 30.92 -8.88 8.70
CA THR A 550 31.06 -10.02 9.59
C THR A 550 31.33 -9.54 11.03
N GLN A 551 31.29 -10.46 12.00
CA GLN A 551 31.65 -10.15 13.38
C GLN A 551 33.10 -9.66 13.52
N GLU A 552 34.00 -10.12 12.63
CA GLU A 552 35.39 -9.71 12.56
C GLU A 552 35.61 -8.38 11.83
N GLY A 553 34.52 -7.74 11.36
CA GLY A 553 34.58 -6.45 10.68
C GLY A 553 35.06 -6.53 9.23
N VAL A 554 34.91 -7.67 8.57
CA VAL A 554 35.10 -7.82 7.14
C VAL A 554 33.76 -7.47 6.42
N LEU A 555 33.82 -6.56 5.49
CA LEU A 555 32.62 -6.22 4.69
C LEU A 555 32.47 -7.20 3.52
N ASN A 556 31.42 -7.99 3.52
CA ASN A 556 31.09 -8.90 2.43
C ASN A 556 30.06 -8.30 1.47
N VAL A 557 30.14 -8.68 0.20
CA VAL A 557 29.13 -8.44 -0.83
C VAL A 557 28.18 -9.62 -0.84
N GLU A 558 26.88 -9.31 -0.77
CA GLU A 558 25.77 -10.27 -0.85
C GLU A 558 24.92 -9.95 -2.09
N LEU A 559 24.64 -10.96 -2.91
CA LEU A 559 23.78 -10.86 -4.07
C LEU A 559 22.53 -11.71 -3.86
N GLU A 560 21.37 -11.12 -4.06
CA GLU A 560 20.07 -11.80 -3.91
C GLU A 560 19.15 -11.47 -5.08
N THR A 561 18.40 -12.45 -5.57
CA THR A 561 17.25 -12.22 -6.44
C THR A 561 16.01 -12.87 -5.83
N PHE A 562 14.84 -12.27 -6.03
CA PHE A 562 13.60 -12.83 -5.53
C PHE A 562 13.04 -13.92 -6.44
N TYR A 563 13.53 -14.02 -7.70
CA TYR A 563 13.11 -15.07 -8.61
C TYR A 563 13.68 -16.42 -8.19
N PRO A 564 12.82 -17.42 -7.91
CA PRO A 564 13.26 -18.73 -7.40
C PRO A 564 14.09 -19.49 -8.40
N GLY A 565 15.19 -20.09 -7.93
CA GLY A 565 16.04 -20.98 -8.74
C GLY A 565 16.87 -20.27 -9.82
N ALA A 566 16.85 -18.94 -9.88
CA ALA A 566 17.73 -18.23 -10.80
C ALA A 566 19.19 -18.30 -10.34
N GLN A 567 20.09 -18.44 -11.32
CA GLN A 567 21.53 -18.31 -11.11
C GLN A 567 21.95 -16.85 -11.24
N ILE A 568 22.78 -16.36 -10.31
CA ILE A 568 23.29 -14.99 -10.35
C ILE A 568 24.72 -15.03 -10.90
N TYR A 569 24.96 -14.27 -11.98
CA TYR A 569 26.30 -14.05 -12.51
C TYR A 569 26.68 -12.59 -12.31
N TYR A 570 27.98 -12.34 -11.98
CA TYR A 570 28.46 -11.02 -11.68
C TYR A 570 29.89 -10.75 -12.19
N THR A 571 30.23 -9.46 -12.33
CA THR A 571 31.56 -8.93 -12.67
C THR A 571 31.92 -7.84 -11.69
N THR A 572 33.24 -7.60 -11.48
CA THR A 572 33.73 -6.60 -10.51
C THR A 572 34.44 -5.40 -11.15
N HIS A 573 34.51 -5.37 -12.48
CA HIS A 573 35.24 -4.34 -13.24
C HIS A 573 34.36 -3.67 -14.31
N GLY A 574 33.03 -3.79 -14.19
CA GLY A 574 32.08 -3.08 -15.04
C GLY A 574 31.66 -3.77 -16.34
N GLU A 575 32.17 -4.98 -16.62
CA GLU A 575 31.74 -5.77 -17.76
C GLU A 575 30.29 -6.24 -17.58
N GLN A 576 29.60 -6.52 -18.71
CA GLN A 576 28.26 -7.06 -18.68
C GLN A 576 28.29 -8.54 -18.20
N PRO A 577 27.50 -8.92 -17.20
CA PRO A 577 27.39 -10.30 -16.74
C PRO A 577 26.84 -11.21 -17.86
N SER A 578 27.41 -12.42 -17.95
CA SER A 578 26.93 -13.48 -18.82
C SER A 578 27.09 -14.82 -18.10
N ILE A 579 26.61 -15.90 -18.68
CA ILE A 579 26.78 -17.26 -18.13
C ILE A 579 28.27 -17.70 -18.04
N HIS A 580 29.19 -16.91 -18.59
CA HIS A 580 30.65 -17.12 -18.51
C HIS A 580 31.33 -16.22 -17.45
N ALA A 581 30.55 -15.32 -16.80
CA ALA A 581 31.06 -14.49 -15.71
C ALA A 581 31.13 -15.27 -14.39
N ASN A 582 31.46 -14.60 -13.30
CA ASN A 582 31.53 -15.26 -11.99
C ASN A 582 30.12 -15.70 -11.54
N LEU A 583 29.96 -17.00 -11.26
CA LEU A 583 28.74 -17.52 -10.65
C LEU A 583 28.75 -17.22 -9.16
N TYR A 584 27.71 -16.59 -8.67
CA TYR A 584 27.53 -16.30 -7.25
C TYR A 584 26.98 -17.53 -6.52
N ASN A 585 27.74 -18.04 -5.55
CA ASN A 585 27.31 -19.16 -4.72
C ASN A 585 27.24 -18.81 -3.22
N HIS A 586 28.00 -17.81 -2.78
CA HIS A 586 28.04 -17.35 -1.40
C HIS A 586 28.60 -15.93 -1.31
N PRO A 587 28.37 -15.20 -0.18
CA PRO A 587 28.94 -13.90 0.04
C PRO A 587 30.46 -13.90 -0.10
N PHE A 588 31.01 -12.84 -0.67
CA PHE A 588 32.46 -12.69 -0.90
C PHE A 588 32.98 -11.37 -0.33
N PRO A 589 34.24 -11.32 0.15
CA PRO A 589 34.79 -10.12 0.76
C PRO A 589 34.88 -8.96 -0.23
N LEU A 590 34.54 -7.75 0.24
CA LEU A 590 34.87 -6.51 -0.46
C LEU A 590 36.36 -6.20 -0.19
N ASP A 591 37.26 -6.74 -1.00
CA ASP A 591 38.70 -6.60 -0.84
C ASP A 591 39.31 -5.47 -1.69
N GLY A 592 38.50 -4.84 -2.58
CA GLY A 592 38.85 -3.72 -3.43
C GLY A 592 37.69 -2.74 -3.66
N THR A 593 37.93 -1.75 -4.52
CA THR A 593 36.84 -0.92 -5.06
C THR A 593 36.31 -1.62 -6.32
N TYR A 594 35.00 -1.92 -6.33
CA TYR A 594 34.36 -2.67 -7.40
C TYR A 594 33.42 -1.80 -8.21
N ASP A 595 33.50 -1.94 -9.51
CA ASP A 595 32.46 -1.54 -10.46
C ASP A 595 31.60 -2.79 -10.73
N LEU A 596 30.70 -3.10 -9.76
CA LEU A 596 30.01 -4.37 -9.68
C LEU A 596 28.76 -4.36 -10.55
N LYS A 597 28.66 -5.33 -11.45
CA LYS A 597 27.44 -5.61 -12.21
C LYS A 597 27.00 -7.04 -11.96
N ALA A 598 25.69 -7.23 -11.78
CA ALA A 598 25.10 -8.54 -11.55
C ALA A 598 23.76 -8.70 -12.31
N ALA A 599 23.47 -9.89 -12.76
CA ALA A 599 22.21 -10.24 -13.40
C ALA A 599 21.80 -11.67 -13.04
N ALA A 600 20.49 -11.91 -13.05
CA ALA A 600 19.89 -13.21 -12.81
C ALA A 600 19.63 -13.95 -14.13
N PHE A 601 19.82 -15.25 -14.13
CA PHE A 601 19.67 -16.13 -15.31
C PHE A 601 18.86 -17.37 -14.96
N VAL A 602 17.98 -17.75 -15.87
CA VAL A 602 17.21 -18.99 -15.81
C VAL A 602 17.41 -19.72 -17.15
N ASN A 603 17.83 -20.99 -17.11
CA ASN A 603 18.13 -21.79 -18.30
C ASN A 603 19.08 -21.09 -19.28
N GLY A 604 20.09 -20.39 -18.76
CA GLY A 604 21.08 -19.67 -19.56
C GLY A 604 20.59 -18.37 -20.18
N LYS A 605 19.34 -17.95 -19.94
CA LYS A 605 18.78 -16.67 -20.40
C LYS A 605 18.71 -15.68 -19.25
N GLN A 606 19.15 -14.44 -19.48
CA GLN A 606 18.99 -13.37 -18.52
C GLN A 606 17.51 -13.08 -18.30
N ILE A 607 17.12 -12.94 -17.04
CA ILE A 607 15.85 -12.37 -16.60
C ILE A 607 16.12 -11.02 -15.91
N GLY A 608 15.18 -10.09 -16.00
CA GLY A 608 15.37 -8.77 -15.39
C GLY A 608 16.48 -7.91 -16.03
N LYS A 609 16.83 -6.85 -15.34
CA LYS A 609 17.87 -5.88 -15.73
C LYS A 609 19.21 -6.28 -15.14
N VAL A 610 20.30 -5.74 -15.69
CA VAL A 610 21.62 -5.77 -15.05
C VAL A 610 21.62 -4.71 -13.95
N THR A 611 21.80 -5.13 -12.71
CA THR A 611 22.02 -4.21 -11.60
C THR A 611 23.48 -3.79 -11.55
N HIS A 612 23.72 -2.49 -11.36
CA HIS A 612 25.06 -1.89 -11.34
C HIS A 612 25.25 -1.12 -10.04
N LYS A 613 26.33 -1.37 -9.33
CA LYS A 613 26.68 -0.65 -8.11
C LYS A 613 28.19 -0.47 -7.95
N GLN A 614 28.61 0.77 -7.64
CA GLN A 614 30.00 1.01 -7.24
C GLN A 614 30.15 0.81 -5.75
N LEU A 615 31.04 -0.09 -5.35
CA LEU A 615 31.36 -0.39 -3.96
C LEU A 615 32.80 0.05 -3.66
N TYR A 616 32.99 0.69 -2.51
CA TYR A 616 34.25 1.30 -2.14
C TYR A 616 34.82 0.65 -0.90
N LYS A 617 36.07 0.14 -1.00
CA LYS A 617 36.83 -0.29 0.16
C LYS A 617 37.75 0.83 0.66
N ASN A 618 37.76 1.02 1.97
CA ASN A 618 38.68 1.90 2.69
C ASN A 618 39.02 1.28 4.04
N LEU A 619 39.88 1.95 4.83
CA LEU A 619 40.37 1.42 6.10
C LEU A 619 39.28 1.17 7.16
N ILE A 620 38.14 1.89 7.04
CA ILE A 620 37.04 1.78 8.00
C ILE A 620 35.85 0.98 7.46
N SER A 621 35.92 0.44 6.23
CA SER A 621 34.83 -0.38 5.65
C SER A 621 34.52 -1.58 6.55
N GLY A 622 33.26 -1.72 6.95
CA GLY A 622 32.79 -2.79 7.84
C GLY A 622 33.13 -2.60 9.32
N LYS A 623 33.78 -1.51 9.71
CA LYS A 623 34.11 -1.24 11.11
C LYS A 623 32.93 -0.56 11.80
N LYS A 624 32.72 -0.94 13.08
CA LYS A 624 31.76 -0.25 13.96
C LYS A 624 32.29 1.15 14.28
N TYR A 625 31.37 2.07 14.52
CA TYR A 625 31.70 3.42 14.94
C TYR A 625 30.75 3.87 16.06
N GLU A 626 31.19 4.85 16.82
CA GLU A 626 30.39 5.52 17.85
C GLU A 626 30.15 6.97 17.43
N ILE A 627 29.01 7.51 17.80
CA ILE A 627 28.65 8.91 17.58
C ILE A 627 28.50 9.57 18.95
N MET A 628 29.17 10.69 19.16
CA MET A 628 29.11 11.42 20.42
C MET A 628 28.78 12.91 20.19
N PRO A 629 27.85 13.50 20.93
CA PRO A 629 26.98 12.83 21.89
C PRO A 629 26.06 11.84 21.19
N GLU A 630 25.59 10.83 21.94
CA GLU A 630 24.64 9.86 21.39
C GLU A 630 23.41 10.62 20.86
N PRO A 631 23.12 10.57 19.56
CA PRO A 631 22.07 11.39 18.98
C PRO A 631 20.70 10.92 19.49
N LYS A 632 19.96 11.80 20.12
CA LYS A 632 18.52 11.58 20.31
C LYS A 632 17.86 11.68 18.94
N GLY A 633 17.45 10.54 18.39
CA GLY A 633 16.82 10.49 17.08
C GLY A 633 17.82 10.37 15.93
N MET A 634 18.65 9.35 15.96
CA MET A 634 19.41 8.94 14.78
C MET A 634 18.42 8.41 13.74
N LYS A 635 18.13 9.21 12.73
CA LYS A 635 17.28 8.81 11.60
C LYS A 635 18.14 8.19 10.50
N GLY A 636 18.79 7.07 10.81
CA GLY A 636 19.28 6.14 9.78
C GLY A 636 18.13 5.51 9.00
N ASP A 637 16.90 5.74 9.49
CA ASP A 637 15.66 5.16 8.98
C ASP A 637 14.92 6.02 7.96
N ILE A 638 15.36 7.23 7.67
CA ILE A 638 14.64 8.07 6.70
C ILE A 638 14.46 7.35 5.36
N LEU A 639 15.32 6.38 5.05
CA LEU A 639 15.28 5.63 3.82
C LEU A 639 15.12 4.10 4.00
N GLY A 640 14.84 3.62 5.20
CA GLY A 640 14.45 2.22 5.43
C GLY A 640 15.55 1.17 5.27
N GLU A 641 16.83 1.55 5.29
CA GLU A 641 17.94 0.57 5.20
C GLU A 641 18.02 -0.39 6.39
N ASN A 642 17.58 0.04 7.56
CA ASN A 642 17.68 -0.79 8.78
C ASN A 642 16.87 -2.09 8.72
N ASP A 643 15.75 -2.09 7.99
CA ASP A 643 14.89 -3.26 7.90
C ASP A 643 15.32 -4.27 6.82
N ILE A 644 16.16 -3.86 5.89
CA ILE A 644 16.67 -4.73 4.82
C ILE A 644 17.86 -5.54 5.29
N LEU A 645 18.65 -4.99 6.21
CA LEU A 645 19.95 -5.53 6.59
C LEU A 645 20.04 -5.99 8.07
N GLY A 646 19.00 -5.79 8.89
CA GLY A 646 18.96 -6.13 10.30
C GLY A 646 19.50 -5.01 11.22
N ALA A 647 19.28 -5.15 12.53
CA ALA A 647 19.47 -4.12 13.56
C ALA A 647 20.89 -3.48 13.66
N ASP A 648 21.88 -4.02 12.99
CA ASP A 648 23.26 -3.52 13.01
C ASP A 648 23.59 -2.46 11.93
N THR A 649 22.63 -2.10 11.07
CA THR A 649 22.89 -1.20 9.92
C THR A 649 23.10 0.25 10.33
N VAL A 650 22.46 0.70 11.40
CA VAL A 650 22.66 2.05 11.95
C VAL A 650 24.11 2.27 12.36
N THR A 651 24.73 1.26 12.94
CA THR A 651 26.15 1.30 13.38
C THR A 651 27.14 1.14 12.22
N LEU A 652 26.69 0.76 11.04
CA LEU A 652 27.51 0.54 9.85
C LEU A 652 27.18 1.44 8.67
N GLY A 653 26.15 2.27 8.76
CA GLY A 653 25.70 3.13 7.66
C GLY A 653 26.81 4.01 7.05
N LEU A 654 27.75 4.50 7.87
CA LEU A 654 28.90 5.31 7.42
C LEU A 654 30.08 4.47 6.91
N THR A 655 30.10 3.16 7.16
CA THR A 655 31.22 2.26 6.85
C THR A 655 30.84 1.10 5.93
N ASN A 656 29.63 1.12 5.36
CA ASN A 656 29.06 0.05 4.53
C ASN A 656 29.61 -0.05 3.10
N GLY A 657 30.58 0.81 2.73
CA GLY A 657 31.19 0.81 1.39
C GLY A 657 30.37 1.47 0.29
N LYS A 658 29.18 1.99 0.61
CA LYS A 658 28.28 2.68 -0.32
C LYS A 658 28.47 4.20 -0.27
N ARG A 659 28.01 4.92 -1.29
CA ARG A 659 27.95 6.38 -1.33
C ARG A 659 26.61 6.83 -1.88
N GLY A 660 25.99 7.82 -1.23
CA GLY A 660 24.81 8.48 -1.76
C GLY A 660 25.14 9.51 -2.83
N ASN A 661 24.28 9.65 -3.82
CA ASN A 661 24.44 10.57 -4.94
C ASN A 661 23.50 11.78 -4.84
N ASN A 662 22.36 11.63 -4.20
CA ASN A 662 21.36 12.68 -4.00
C ASN A 662 20.65 12.51 -2.64
N ALA A 663 19.72 13.41 -2.32
CA ALA A 663 19.01 13.39 -1.03
C ALA A 663 18.15 12.13 -0.80
N SER A 664 17.76 11.44 -1.86
CA SER A 664 16.92 10.22 -1.80
C SER A 664 17.76 8.94 -1.77
N SER A 665 19.09 9.03 -1.88
CA SER A 665 19.95 7.83 -1.87
C SER A 665 19.89 7.09 -0.54
N THR A 666 19.77 5.78 -0.57
CA THR A 666 19.70 4.89 0.61
C THR A 666 20.96 4.91 1.51
N PRO A 667 22.19 5.18 1.01
CA PRO A 667 23.38 5.16 1.85
C PRO A 667 23.55 6.33 2.83
N TRP A 668 22.67 7.32 2.84
CA TRP A 668 22.79 8.45 3.76
C TRP A 668 22.36 8.09 5.18
N VAL A 669 23.11 8.57 6.16
CA VAL A 669 22.75 8.52 7.58
C VAL A 669 22.42 9.94 8.03
N GLY A 670 21.18 10.17 8.42
CA GLY A 670 20.73 11.46 8.95
C GLY A 670 21.00 11.56 10.45
N ILE A 671 21.60 12.66 10.89
CA ILE A 671 21.83 12.96 12.31
C ILE A 671 21.17 14.31 12.61
N SER A 672 20.26 14.32 13.58
CA SER A 672 19.69 15.56 14.11
C SER A 672 20.42 15.93 15.38
N PRO A 673 21.21 17.02 15.41
CA PRO A 673 21.85 17.48 16.63
C PRO A 673 20.84 18.22 17.49
N ASP A 674 20.40 17.63 18.59
CA ASP A 674 19.67 18.34 19.62
C ASP A 674 20.63 19.28 20.38
N ASN A 675 20.64 20.56 20.03
CA ASN A 675 21.34 21.62 20.76
C ASN A 675 22.86 21.51 20.90
N ASN A 676 23.53 20.68 20.12
CA ASN A 676 24.99 20.56 20.13
C ASN A 676 25.59 20.85 18.74
N ASP A 677 26.48 21.83 18.68
CA ASP A 677 27.15 22.26 17.45
C ASP A 677 28.24 21.27 16.95
N LYS A 678 28.48 20.18 17.68
CA LYS A 678 29.53 19.20 17.34
C LYS A 678 29.04 17.76 17.45
N VAL A 679 29.27 17.01 16.37
CA VAL A 679 29.11 15.56 16.33
C VAL A 679 30.46 14.95 16.12
N THR A 680 30.86 14.01 16.98
CA THR A 680 32.13 13.30 16.90
C THR A 680 31.89 11.86 16.50
N PHE A 681 32.56 11.41 15.44
CA PHE A 681 32.58 10.00 15.01
C PHE A 681 33.84 9.36 15.49
N ILE A 682 33.72 8.24 16.20
CA ILE A 682 34.84 7.44 16.69
C ILE A 682 34.82 6.10 15.97
N VAL A 683 35.90 5.79 15.25
CA VAL A 683 36.03 4.51 14.52
C VAL A 683 37.37 3.90 14.93
N ASP A 684 37.36 2.71 15.51
CA ASP A 684 38.57 1.97 15.84
C ASP A 684 39.04 1.11 14.67
N PHE A 685 40.27 1.26 14.25
CA PHE A 685 40.91 0.45 13.24
C PHE A 685 42.38 0.19 13.56
N GLU A 686 42.96 -0.83 12.95
CA GLU A 686 44.35 -1.19 13.14
C GLU A 686 45.31 -0.03 12.76
N LYS A 687 46.47 0.04 13.40
CA LYS A 687 47.46 1.08 13.14
C LYS A 687 47.84 1.13 11.65
N ALA A 688 47.55 2.24 11.03
CA ALA A 688 47.80 2.48 9.61
C ALA A 688 48.28 3.92 9.37
N THR A 689 49.00 4.15 8.26
CA THR A 689 49.35 5.51 7.81
C THR A 689 48.17 6.10 7.07
N ILE A 690 47.49 7.10 7.65
CA ILE A 690 46.37 7.82 7.04
C ILE A 690 46.93 8.89 6.13
N ARG A 691 46.67 8.78 4.84
CA ARG A 691 47.05 9.80 3.84
C ARG A 691 45.95 10.80 3.55
N LYS A 692 44.68 10.39 3.73
CA LYS A 692 43.49 11.21 3.39
C LYS A 692 42.29 10.73 4.16
N ILE A 693 41.53 11.68 4.72
CA ILE A 693 40.22 11.45 5.29
C ILE A 693 39.19 12.12 4.36
N ARG A 694 38.13 11.43 4.01
CA ARG A 694 37.00 11.97 3.22
C ARG A 694 35.70 11.68 3.94
N PHE A 695 34.93 12.73 4.14
CA PHE A 695 33.53 12.61 4.55
C PHE A 695 32.65 12.95 3.33
N GLY A 696 31.67 12.10 3.05
CA GLY A 696 30.57 12.49 2.16
C GLY A 696 29.56 13.26 3.00
N THR A 697 29.22 14.48 2.59
CA THR A 697 28.18 15.28 3.21
C THR A 697 27.15 15.68 2.17
N LEU A 698 25.89 15.67 2.55
CA LEU A 698 24.80 16.17 1.75
C LEU A 698 24.45 17.58 2.26
N TYR A 699 24.28 18.53 1.33
CA TYR A 699 23.72 19.83 1.62
C TYR A 699 22.37 19.96 0.93
N ASN A 700 21.33 20.12 1.72
CA ASN A 700 19.98 20.39 1.23
C ASN A 700 19.29 21.39 2.17
N ALA A 701 19.43 22.68 1.91
CA ALA A 701 18.86 23.73 2.75
C ALA A 701 17.33 23.71 2.80
N ALA A 702 16.66 23.31 1.70
CA ALA A 702 15.21 23.19 1.62
C ALA A 702 14.69 22.04 2.50
N GLY A 703 15.45 20.96 2.65
CA GLY A 703 15.15 19.85 3.56
C GLY A 703 15.74 20.00 4.97
N GLY A 704 16.23 21.20 5.33
CA GLY A 704 16.81 21.44 6.66
C GLY A 704 18.18 20.77 6.89
N ILE A 705 18.83 20.26 5.83
CA ILE A 705 20.13 19.60 5.90
C ILE A 705 21.24 20.65 5.66
N LEU A 706 22.01 20.93 6.66
CA LEU A 706 23.10 21.93 6.64
C LEU A 706 24.46 21.26 6.38
N PRO A 707 25.41 21.98 5.77
CA PRO A 707 26.76 21.43 5.57
C PRO A 707 27.45 21.19 6.93
N VAL A 708 28.21 20.12 6.99
CA VAL A 708 29.14 19.87 8.12
C VAL A 708 30.35 20.79 7.93
N SER A 709 30.60 21.67 8.93
CA SER A 709 31.76 22.58 8.94
C SER A 709 33.03 21.85 9.38
#